data_bea39a38651a1f9e7e971defbcb45e74
#
_entry.id   bea39a38651a1f9e7e971defbcb45e74
#
_cell.length_a   1.000
_cell.length_b   1.000
_cell.length_c   1.000
_cell.angle_alpha   90.00
_cell.angle_beta   90.00
_cell.angle_gamma   90.00
#
_symmetry.space_group_name_H-M   'P 1'
#
loop_
_entity.id
_entity.type
_entity.pdbx_description
1 polymer ?
#
loop_
_entity_poly.entity_id
_entity_poly.type
_entity_poly.pdbx_seq_one_letter_code
_entity_poly.pdbx_strand_id
1 'polypeptide(L)'
;MSTFAELEIAIERPLDEKAGYPVVLRLFAPKSDQDQRFPETGSAFCKIDLAELHNLRGEDAQYAARLSEVFFQDRNIQAGFDGARGAANAEGSDAVLRVRLFLDAGAEQLHAVRWECLRDSKGKSLFNSDAILFSRYLASSEMRPVSGKTGQPKALIAIANPSHLDQAINPEDPSQGLAQVDVPNEKLRAESGFSTAGFSVTTLASPPSGAVAATSKNILDELGQGYDVLYLVCHGGLVGDDMTPMLWLEDGEDPVKASRLVEGIRGMSRQPRLVVLASCQSAGTDSKSASSTLGALGPLLAAAGVPAVIAMQGNIKMTTVKKFMPEFFKELAKDGQIDRAMAAARRRVVGDPDEPDCDDYWMPVLFMRLRSGRVWYQPGLGSSDGTSSGLDKWKIIASAVANKDCQCTPILGPGALEGLVGSWRAVATELSEAFGYPMGGHAREDLPTVTQFIAVNQSVPNFAKMEFVKRVVAGIKKRFPSLAMAALDASDIASAPLIVREAGRILRQQNPLEPHRLLATRPFSLYITVNPDDSMEDALREAGREPLSDFNRWNTDDYFDLLNVQKYPPLPDGYSPTPDQPLVYHIFGKLQLPPALPVSQEAGVPAEDDTQKASREEAGCASYVVTEDDYFKYLLTVNSKADAKNRIPLPVQRALAANALLFFGFRLDEWSFRVLLRSIFSKEGSMARGVGPNVKPCIGAQVQPDEERIENPMRAAAYYQQYFQGSKIDTFWGSVDEFAQAVDRAIPAVDRYLQAVHQKLGTSQ
;
A
#
# COMPACT_ATOMS: atom_id res chain seq x y z
N MET A 1 0.73 17.78 11.90
CA MET A 1 1.42 16.54 11.44
C MET A 1 2.05 15.91 12.64
N SER A 2 1.61 14.72 13.05
CA SER A 2 2.24 14.04 14.17
C SER A 2 3.57 13.48 13.70
N THR A 3 4.64 13.96 14.25
CA THR A 3 5.98 13.41 14.11
C THR A 3 6.17 12.36 15.19
N PHE A 4 6.43 11.11 14.80
CA PHE A 4 6.69 10.06 15.78
C PHE A 4 8.19 10.02 16.11
N ALA A 5 8.52 10.22 17.39
CA ALA A 5 9.72 9.62 17.95
C ALA A 5 9.39 8.16 18.29
N GLU A 6 10.28 7.21 18.03
CA GLU A 6 10.04 5.80 18.32
C GLU A 6 11.00 5.33 19.41
N LEU A 7 10.48 4.71 20.47
CA LEU A 7 11.22 4.06 21.51
C LEU A 7 10.96 2.54 21.46
N GLU A 8 11.97 1.77 21.13
CA GLU A 8 11.97 0.33 21.26
C GLU A 8 12.49 -0.05 22.64
N ILE A 9 11.73 -0.83 23.38
CA ILE A 9 12.10 -1.41 24.67
C ILE A 9 12.21 -2.91 24.47
N ALA A 10 13.43 -3.46 24.51
CA ALA A 10 13.68 -4.89 24.40
C ALA A 10 13.96 -5.47 25.79
N ILE A 11 13.16 -6.45 26.21
CA ILE A 11 13.38 -7.20 27.44
C ILE A 11 13.80 -8.62 27.05
N GLU A 12 15.03 -8.96 27.43
CA GLU A 12 15.70 -10.18 27.03
C GLU A 12 15.58 -11.27 28.10
N ARG A 13 15.89 -12.50 27.74
CA ARG A 13 15.94 -13.62 28.65
C ARG A 13 17.00 -13.38 29.73
N PRO A 14 16.72 -13.64 31.04
CA PRO A 14 17.71 -13.51 32.08
C PRO A 14 18.79 -14.61 31.96
N LEU A 15 20.04 -14.20 32.02
CA LEU A 15 21.17 -15.12 32.09
C LEU A 15 21.36 -15.71 33.51
N ASP A 16 20.94 -14.95 34.53
CA ASP A 16 20.89 -15.32 35.93
C ASP A 16 19.58 -14.80 36.54
N GLU A 17 18.81 -15.70 37.15
CA GLU A 17 17.51 -15.34 37.75
C GLU A 17 17.66 -14.27 38.86
N LYS A 18 18.83 -14.19 39.54
CA LYS A 18 19.08 -13.17 40.57
C LYS A 18 19.36 -11.78 40.00
N ALA A 19 19.83 -11.69 38.77
CA ALA A 19 20.16 -10.41 38.13
C ALA A 19 18.93 -9.68 37.63
N GLY A 20 17.83 -10.38 37.37
CA GLY A 20 16.63 -9.86 36.73
C GLY A 20 16.72 -9.90 35.21
N TYR A 21 15.71 -9.32 34.53
CA TYR A 21 15.62 -9.31 33.08
C TYR A 21 16.47 -8.19 32.49
N PRO A 22 17.38 -8.48 31.54
CA PRO A 22 18.10 -7.44 30.81
C PRO A 22 17.15 -6.60 29.97
N VAL A 23 17.34 -5.27 30.01
CA VAL A 23 16.52 -4.30 29.27
C VAL A 23 17.43 -3.41 28.44
N VAL A 24 17.10 -3.26 27.16
CA VAL A 24 17.77 -2.34 26.24
C VAL A 24 16.72 -1.41 25.63
N LEU A 25 16.97 -0.11 25.67
CA LEU A 25 16.13 0.87 25.02
C LEU A 25 16.87 1.43 23.81
N ARG A 26 16.15 1.59 22.70
CA ARG A 26 16.63 2.25 21.48
C ARG A 26 15.67 3.38 21.10
N LEU A 27 16.20 4.57 21.02
CA LEU A 27 15.46 5.76 20.63
C LEU A 27 15.80 6.11 19.18
N PHE A 28 14.78 6.19 18.34
CA PHE A 28 14.84 6.66 16.96
C PHE A 28 14.17 8.03 16.91
N ALA A 29 14.98 9.10 16.84
CA ALA A 29 14.46 10.46 16.72
C ALA A 29 14.15 10.78 15.24
N PRO A 30 13.04 11.47 14.94
CA PRO A 30 12.55 11.66 13.56
C PRO A 30 13.50 12.35 12.58
N LYS A 31 14.43 13.14 13.07
CA LYS A 31 15.40 13.94 12.26
C LYS A 31 16.85 13.51 12.46
N SER A 32 17.08 12.41 13.17
CA SER A 32 18.42 11.90 13.42
C SER A 32 18.64 10.62 12.63
N ASP A 33 19.77 10.53 11.94
CA ASP A 33 20.23 9.28 11.32
C ASP A 33 20.89 8.34 12.34
N GLN A 34 20.98 8.79 13.61
CA GLN A 34 21.59 8.03 14.69
C GLN A 34 20.51 7.57 15.67
N ASP A 35 20.46 6.27 15.93
CA ASP A 35 19.74 5.71 17.04
C ASP A 35 20.55 5.92 18.33
N GLN A 36 19.84 6.24 19.42
CA GLN A 36 20.43 6.33 20.75
C GLN A 36 20.08 5.06 21.53
N ARG A 37 21.10 4.44 22.13
CA ARG A 37 20.94 3.25 22.95
C ARG A 37 21.09 3.57 24.42
N PHE A 38 20.21 3.02 25.26
CA PHE A 38 20.28 3.14 26.72
C PHE A 38 20.23 1.75 27.36
N PRO A 39 21.20 1.38 28.23
CA PRO A 39 22.48 2.11 28.42
C PRO A 39 23.36 2.06 27.17
N GLU A 40 24.31 2.96 27.04
CA GLU A 40 25.24 3.00 25.89
C GLU A 40 25.99 1.68 25.71
N THR A 41 26.35 1.04 26.82
CA THR A 41 27.01 -0.27 26.86
C THR A 41 26.32 -1.20 27.86
N GLY A 42 26.28 -2.50 27.56
CA GLY A 42 25.62 -3.49 28.39
C GLY A 42 24.11 -3.43 28.36
N SER A 43 23.43 -3.78 29.43
CA SER A 43 21.98 -3.77 29.59
C SER A 43 21.61 -3.19 30.96
N ALA A 44 20.47 -2.49 31.01
CA ALA A 44 19.78 -2.20 32.26
C ALA A 44 19.05 -3.46 32.75
N PHE A 45 18.59 -3.48 33.99
CA PHE A 45 17.96 -4.65 34.55
C PHE A 45 16.63 -4.32 35.22
N CYS A 46 15.62 -5.12 34.93
CA CYS A 46 14.34 -5.05 35.58
C CYS A 46 14.09 -6.31 36.42
N LYS A 47 13.84 -6.14 37.72
CA LYS A 47 13.61 -7.23 38.68
C LYS A 47 12.12 -7.40 38.96
N ILE A 48 11.39 -7.98 38.02
CA ILE A 48 9.96 -8.25 38.16
C ILE A 48 9.76 -9.52 39.00
N ASP A 49 9.11 -9.37 40.15
CA ASP A 49 8.58 -10.50 40.91
C ASP A 49 7.17 -10.81 40.44
N LEU A 50 7.03 -11.86 39.64
CA LEU A 50 5.74 -12.28 39.07
C LEU A 50 4.77 -12.77 40.12
N ALA A 51 5.27 -13.37 41.23
CA ALA A 51 4.43 -13.83 42.34
C ALA A 51 3.82 -12.65 43.11
N GLU A 52 4.63 -11.60 43.35
CA GLU A 52 4.14 -10.36 43.93
C GLU A 52 3.07 -9.68 43.06
N LEU A 53 3.36 -9.52 41.78
CA LEU A 53 2.39 -8.96 40.83
C LEU A 53 1.12 -9.82 40.75
N HIS A 54 1.26 -11.13 40.82
CA HIS A 54 0.13 -12.04 40.86
C HIS A 54 -0.79 -11.78 42.05
N ASN A 55 -0.24 -11.56 43.21
CA ASN A 55 -1.05 -11.29 44.42
C ASN A 55 -1.78 -9.94 44.38
N LEU A 56 -1.33 -9.01 43.54
CA LEU A 56 -1.94 -7.68 43.36
C LEU A 56 -3.00 -7.62 42.25
N ARG A 57 -3.38 -8.74 41.63
CA ARG A 57 -4.29 -8.78 40.48
C ARG A 57 -5.67 -8.20 40.70
N GLY A 58 -6.20 -8.31 41.89
CA GLY A 58 -7.48 -7.73 42.27
C GLY A 58 -7.46 -6.24 42.53
N GLU A 59 -6.26 -5.63 42.56
CA GLU A 59 -5.99 -4.26 42.97
C GLU A 59 -5.25 -3.50 41.87
N ASP A 60 -5.94 -3.20 40.76
CA ASP A 60 -5.32 -2.66 39.54
C ASP A 60 -4.45 -1.42 39.79
N ALA A 61 -4.86 -0.55 40.70
CA ALA A 61 -4.08 0.64 41.05
C ALA A 61 -2.74 0.31 41.74
N GLN A 62 -2.75 -0.68 42.63
CA GLN A 62 -1.55 -1.16 43.35
C GLN A 62 -0.64 -1.95 42.40
N TYR A 63 -1.23 -2.80 41.55
CA TYR A 63 -0.52 -3.51 40.49
C TYR A 63 0.25 -2.55 39.59
N ALA A 64 -0.44 -1.53 39.05
CA ALA A 64 0.16 -0.53 38.17
C ALA A 64 1.26 0.28 38.86
N ALA A 65 1.07 0.67 40.11
CA ALA A 65 2.07 1.39 40.89
C ALA A 65 3.34 0.51 41.10
N ARG A 66 3.14 -0.74 41.52
CA ARG A 66 4.24 -1.65 41.76
C ARG A 66 5.03 -2.02 40.51
N LEU A 67 4.33 -2.34 39.43
CA LEU A 67 4.96 -2.60 38.13
C LEU A 67 5.81 -1.41 37.68
N SER A 68 5.29 -0.19 37.80
CA SER A 68 5.99 1.03 37.38
C SER A 68 7.21 1.29 38.25
N GLU A 69 7.09 1.13 39.57
CA GLU A 69 8.20 1.26 40.51
C GLU A 69 9.36 0.32 40.14
N VAL A 70 9.07 -0.96 39.94
CA VAL A 70 10.06 -1.98 39.62
C VAL A 70 10.66 -1.75 38.23
N PHE A 71 9.86 -1.37 37.24
CA PHE A 71 10.33 -1.16 35.89
C PHE A 71 11.25 0.07 35.77
N PHE A 72 10.88 1.18 36.40
CA PHE A 72 11.66 2.42 36.38
C PHE A 72 12.69 2.55 37.50
N GLN A 73 12.95 1.47 38.27
CA GLN A 73 13.96 1.47 39.30
C GLN A 73 15.38 1.65 38.74
N ASP A 74 15.66 1.06 37.58
CA ASP A 74 16.95 1.28 36.89
C ASP A 74 16.95 2.66 36.23
N ARG A 75 17.95 3.47 36.58
CA ARG A 75 18.11 4.85 36.08
C ARG A 75 18.27 4.94 34.58
N ASN A 76 18.83 3.92 33.92
CA ASN A 76 19.00 3.93 32.48
C ASN A 76 17.64 3.71 31.77
N ILE A 77 16.76 2.88 32.33
CA ILE A 77 15.39 2.70 31.80
C ILE A 77 14.64 4.01 31.92
N GLN A 78 14.71 4.66 33.10
CA GLN A 78 14.05 5.95 33.30
C GLN A 78 14.62 7.03 32.37
N ALA A 79 15.95 7.17 32.30
CA ALA A 79 16.61 8.15 31.45
C ALA A 79 16.29 7.96 29.96
N GLY A 80 16.28 6.71 29.49
CA GLY A 80 15.92 6.37 28.10
C GLY A 80 14.48 6.74 27.77
N PHE A 81 13.55 6.48 28.70
CA PHE A 81 12.14 6.84 28.51
C PHE A 81 11.90 8.37 28.56
N ASP A 82 12.53 9.05 29.51
CA ASP A 82 12.44 10.51 29.63
C ASP A 82 13.11 11.22 28.44
N GLY A 83 14.24 10.69 27.95
CA GLY A 83 14.91 11.14 26.74
C GLY A 83 14.03 11.01 25.51
N ALA A 84 13.32 9.88 25.36
CA ALA A 84 12.38 9.66 24.27
C ALA A 84 11.19 10.63 24.31
N ARG A 85 10.64 10.90 25.49
CA ARG A 85 9.60 11.92 25.68
C ARG A 85 10.11 13.33 25.36
N GLY A 86 11.33 13.65 25.76
CA GLY A 86 12.00 14.89 25.42
C GLY A 86 12.18 15.08 23.93
N ALA A 87 12.65 14.03 23.22
CA ALA A 87 12.80 14.04 21.78
C ALA A 87 11.47 14.20 21.05
N ALA A 88 10.41 13.54 21.52
CA ALA A 88 9.07 13.73 20.96
C ALA A 88 8.59 15.19 21.16
N ASN A 89 8.70 15.74 22.37
CA ASN A 89 8.27 17.10 22.66
C ASN A 89 9.05 18.18 21.88
N ALA A 90 10.31 17.92 21.55
CA ALA A 90 11.12 18.82 20.72
C ALA A 90 10.61 18.98 19.28
N GLU A 91 9.81 18.03 18.79
CA GLU A 91 9.24 18.08 17.44
C GLU A 91 7.95 18.92 17.34
N GLY A 92 7.40 19.38 18.46
CA GLY A 92 6.22 20.24 18.52
C GLY A 92 5.16 19.77 19.52
N SER A 93 4.16 20.59 19.78
CA SER A 93 3.08 20.31 20.75
C SER A 93 2.22 19.07 20.39
N ASP A 94 2.16 18.73 19.10
CA ASP A 94 1.35 17.62 18.57
C ASP A 94 2.19 16.37 18.27
N ALA A 95 3.45 16.39 18.73
CA ALA A 95 4.35 15.24 18.53
C ALA A 95 3.97 14.08 19.45
N VAL A 96 4.01 12.90 18.90
CA VAL A 96 3.60 11.65 19.56
C VAL A 96 4.80 10.74 19.71
N LEU A 97 4.95 10.12 20.88
CA LEU A 97 5.93 9.08 21.12
C LEU A 97 5.31 7.70 20.81
N ARG A 98 5.95 6.94 19.94
CA ARG A 98 5.61 5.53 19.73
C ARG A 98 6.50 4.65 20.59
N VAL A 99 5.92 3.82 21.44
CA VAL A 99 6.61 2.84 22.27
C VAL A 99 6.31 1.43 21.77
N ARG A 100 7.35 0.68 21.43
CA ARG A 100 7.27 -0.71 20.98
C ARG A 100 7.98 -1.59 22.01
N LEU A 101 7.23 -2.46 22.67
CA LEU A 101 7.77 -3.39 23.65
C LEU A 101 8.06 -4.74 22.97
N PHE A 102 9.35 -5.08 22.88
CA PHE A 102 9.81 -6.40 22.46
C PHE A 102 10.05 -7.27 23.71
N LEU A 103 9.45 -8.45 23.71
CA LEU A 103 9.68 -9.48 24.71
C LEU A 103 10.33 -10.68 24.05
N ASP A 104 11.51 -11.07 24.54
CA ASP A 104 12.22 -12.23 24.03
C ASP A 104 11.41 -13.51 24.26
N ALA A 105 11.49 -14.45 23.31
CA ALA A 105 10.79 -15.74 23.41
C ALA A 105 11.22 -16.56 24.64
N GLY A 106 12.42 -16.34 25.15
CA GLY A 106 12.90 -16.96 26.39
C GLY A 106 12.44 -16.28 27.68
N ALA A 107 11.66 -15.19 27.58
CA ALA A 107 11.04 -14.46 28.70
C ALA A 107 9.51 -14.55 28.64
N GLU A 108 9.00 -15.77 28.34
CA GLU A 108 7.58 -16.05 28.09
C GLU A 108 6.65 -15.53 29.18
N GLN A 109 7.05 -15.66 30.44
CA GLN A 109 6.27 -15.23 31.60
C GLN A 109 5.96 -13.72 31.61
N LEU A 110 6.78 -12.89 30.93
CA LEU A 110 6.57 -11.46 30.87
C LEU A 110 5.42 -11.05 29.93
N HIS A 111 4.95 -11.95 29.07
CA HIS A 111 3.75 -11.69 28.26
C HIS A 111 2.47 -11.61 29.13
N ALA A 112 2.48 -12.22 30.32
CA ALA A 112 1.40 -12.13 31.29
C ALA A 112 1.34 -10.79 32.02
N VAL A 113 2.42 -10.03 32.03
CA VAL A 113 2.50 -8.74 32.74
C VAL A 113 1.61 -7.71 32.02
N ARG A 114 0.87 -6.93 32.82
CA ARG A 114 -0.04 -5.86 32.33
C ARG A 114 0.74 -4.59 32.00
N TRP A 115 1.57 -4.64 30.96
CA TRP A 115 2.45 -3.52 30.54
C TRP A 115 1.69 -2.25 30.24
N GLU A 116 0.46 -2.36 29.78
CA GLU A 116 -0.46 -1.26 29.46
C GLU A 116 -0.82 -0.44 30.72
N CYS A 117 -0.58 -0.97 31.94
CA CYS A 117 -0.82 -0.28 33.20
C CYS A 117 0.32 0.63 33.65
N LEU A 118 1.48 0.66 32.97
CA LEU A 118 2.61 1.47 33.35
C LEU A 118 2.25 2.95 33.57
N ARG A 119 2.81 3.53 34.63
CA ARG A 119 2.59 4.92 35.06
C ARG A 119 3.91 5.70 35.09
N ASP A 120 3.82 6.99 34.93
CA ASP A 120 4.97 7.87 35.10
C ASP A 120 5.28 8.13 36.61
N SER A 121 6.38 8.83 36.87
CA SER A 121 6.82 9.18 38.23
C SER A 121 5.80 10.00 39.04
N LYS A 122 4.76 10.54 38.39
CA LYS A 122 3.66 11.27 39.03
C LYS A 122 2.43 10.40 39.22
N GLY A 123 2.50 9.11 38.92
CA GLY A 123 1.40 8.16 39.01
C GLY A 123 0.38 8.25 37.87
N LYS A 124 0.63 9.04 36.82
CA LYS A 124 -0.25 9.18 35.67
C LYS A 124 -0.02 8.00 34.71
N SER A 125 -1.08 7.36 34.22
CA SER A 125 -0.99 6.30 33.23
C SER A 125 -0.31 6.81 31.94
N LEU A 126 0.60 5.99 31.39
CA LEU A 126 1.37 6.34 30.20
C LEU A 126 0.59 6.10 28.90
N PHE A 127 -0.27 5.06 28.86
CA PHE A 127 -0.81 4.54 27.61
C PHE A 127 -2.35 4.73 27.46
N ASN A 128 -2.92 5.63 28.23
CA ASN A 128 -4.34 6.04 28.12
C ASN A 128 -4.55 7.42 27.49
N SER A 129 -3.57 7.93 26.76
CA SER A 129 -3.60 9.22 26.08
C SER A 129 -3.07 9.13 24.66
N ASP A 130 -3.40 10.11 23.82
CA ASP A 130 -2.93 10.17 22.43
C ASP A 130 -1.44 10.58 22.31
N ALA A 131 -0.80 10.97 23.40
CA ALA A 131 0.60 11.42 23.39
C ALA A 131 1.61 10.27 23.30
N ILE A 132 1.24 9.06 23.74
CA ILE A 132 2.08 7.88 23.70
C ILE A 132 1.31 6.71 23.10
N LEU A 133 1.77 6.22 21.96
CA LEU A 133 1.22 5.04 21.30
C LEU A 133 1.98 3.81 21.76
N PHE A 134 1.29 2.77 22.16
CA PHE A 134 1.90 1.57 22.72
C PHE A 134 1.47 0.29 22.00
N SER A 135 2.45 -0.55 21.68
CA SER A 135 2.22 -1.90 21.13
C SER A 135 3.26 -2.89 21.64
N ARG A 136 2.89 -4.16 21.71
CA ARG A 136 3.80 -5.27 21.92
C ARG A 136 4.25 -5.82 20.58
N TYR A 137 5.50 -6.25 20.52
CA TYR A 137 6.11 -6.83 19.33
C TYR A 137 6.66 -8.21 19.65
N LEU A 138 6.43 -9.17 18.74
CA LEU A 138 6.95 -10.53 18.82
C LEU A 138 7.82 -10.81 17.59
N ALA A 139 8.96 -11.46 17.81
CA ALA A 139 9.76 -11.96 16.70
C ALA A 139 8.96 -13.03 15.92
N SER A 140 9.02 -12.95 14.62
CA SER A 140 8.44 -13.95 13.71
C SER A 140 9.39 -14.21 12.57
N SER A 141 9.50 -15.47 12.15
CA SER A 141 10.23 -15.86 10.95
C SER A 141 9.46 -15.59 9.65
N GLU A 142 8.20 -15.18 9.75
CA GLU A 142 7.36 -14.89 8.60
C GLU A 142 7.70 -13.51 8.01
N MET A 143 8.20 -13.48 6.79
CA MET A 143 8.72 -12.28 6.09
C MET A 143 7.77 -11.78 4.99
N ARG A 144 6.55 -12.33 4.88
CA ARG A 144 5.62 -11.90 3.84
C ARG A 144 5.30 -10.41 3.97
N PRO A 145 5.42 -9.63 2.87
CA PRO A 145 5.05 -8.23 2.88
C PRO A 145 3.54 -8.09 3.07
N VAL A 146 3.13 -7.08 3.81
CA VAL A 146 1.72 -6.71 3.93
C VAL A 146 1.33 -6.00 2.64
N SER A 147 0.59 -6.71 1.77
CA SER A 147 0.15 -6.13 0.49
C SER A 147 -0.76 -4.93 0.70
N GLY A 148 -0.61 -3.91 -0.16
CA GLY A 148 -1.47 -2.73 -0.21
C GLY A 148 -2.96 -3.09 -0.31
N LYS A 149 -3.84 -2.20 0.11
CA LYS A 149 -5.28 -2.40 0.03
C LYS A 149 -5.77 -2.06 -1.37
N THR A 150 -6.55 -2.96 -1.95
CA THR A 150 -7.33 -2.71 -3.15
C THR A 150 -8.82 -2.75 -2.82
N GLY A 151 -9.53 -1.64 -2.98
CA GLY A 151 -10.99 -1.58 -2.82
C GLY A 151 -11.50 -1.36 -1.39
N GLN A 152 -12.82 -1.56 -1.20
CA GLN A 152 -13.48 -1.46 0.09
C GLN A 152 -13.00 -2.54 1.05
N PRO A 153 -12.62 -2.21 2.32
CA PRO A 153 -12.16 -3.20 3.26
C PRO A 153 -13.26 -4.19 3.61
N LYS A 154 -12.87 -5.48 3.74
CA LYS A 154 -13.77 -6.56 4.09
C LYS A 154 -13.52 -7.04 5.51
N ALA A 155 -14.57 -7.12 6.32
CA ALA A 155 -14.52 -7.70 7.66
C ALA A 155 -15.35 -8.99 7.74
N LEU A 156 -14.73 -10.04 8.26
CA LEU A 156 -15.41 -11.26 8.65
C LEU A 156 -15.68 -11.20 10.16
N ILE A 157 -16.94 -11.23 10.55
CA ILE A 157 -17.39 -11.34 11.92
C ILE A 157 -17.76 -12.80 12.16
N ALA A 158 -17.13 -13.46 13.14
CA ALA A 158 -17.47 -14.80 13.55
C ALA A 158 -17.89 -14.80 15.04
N ILE A 159 -19.13 -15.15 15.31
CA ILE A 159 -19.71 -15.18 16.67
C ILE A 159 -20.14 -16.62 16.97
N ALA A 160 -19.39 -17.26 17.85
CA ALA A 160 -19.66 -18.63 18.25
C ALA A 160 -20.39 -18.70 19.62
N ASN A 161 -21.47 -19.43 19.66
CA ASN A 161 -22.23 -19.71 20.86
C ASN A 161 -22.71 -21.17 20.85
N PRO A 162 -21.80 -22.15 21.08
CA PRO A 162 -22.17 -23.56 21.14
C PRO A 162 -23.27 -23.85 22.18
N SER A 163 -24.12 -24.80 21.87
CA SER A 163 -25.28 -25.16 22.72
C SER A 163 -24.90 -25.77 24.09
N HIS A 164 -23.64 -26.21 24.25
CA HIS A 164 -23.18 -26.94 25.44
C HIS A 164 -22.26 -26.12 26.35
N LEU A 165 -22.27 -24.79 26.25
CA LEU A 165 -21.42 -23.92 27.07
C LEU A 165 -21.70 -24.04 28.56
N ASP A 166 -22.93 -24.30 28.94
CA ASP A 166 -23.37 -24.56 30.35
C ASP A 166 -22.79 -25.84 30.93
N GLN A 167 -22.42 -26.80 30.08
CA GLN A 167 -21.79 -28.07 30.45
C GLN A 167 -20.26 -28.06 30.27
N ALA A 168 -19.74 -27.06 29.60
CA ALA A 168 -18.29 -26.90 29.37
C ALA A 168 -17.62 -26.56 30.71
N ILE A 169 -16.52 -27.22 31.00
CA ILE A 169 -15.72 -26.92 32.19
C ILE A 169 -15.12 -25.51 32.02
N ASN A 170 -15.54 -24.61 32.90
CA ASN A 170 -14.93 -23.29 32.96
C ASN A 170 -13.49 -23.41 33.51
N PRO A 171 -12.45 -23.05 32.76
CA PRO A 171 -11.07 -23.17 33.23
C PRO A 171 -10.76 -22.35 34.50
N GLU A 172 -11.55 -21.32 34.81
CA GLU A 172 -11.39 -20.46 35.99
C GLU A 172 -12.16 -20.97 37.21
N ASP A 173 -13.34 -21.51 36.99
CA ASP A 173 -14.16 -22.08 38.04
C ASP A 173 -14.81 -23.39 37.53
N PRO A 174 -14.15 -24.53 37.78
CA PRO A 174 -14.65 -25.83 37.35
C PRO A 174 -16.06 -26.22 37.89
N SER A 175 -16.57 -25.48 38.84
CA SER A 175 -17.91 -25.68 39.40
C SER A 175 -19.02 -25.02 38.57
N GLN A 176 -18.68 -24.18 37.61
CA GLN A 176 -19.59 -23.42 36.76
C GLN A 176 -19.34 -23.72 35.29
N GLY A 177 -20.37 -23.71 34.46
CA GLY A 177 -20.27 -23.72 33.03
C GLY A 177 -19.89 -22.38 32.47
N LEU A 178 -19.63 -22.32 31.17
CA LEU A 178 -19.37 -21.06 30.44
C LEU A 178 -20.69 -20.35 30.14
N ALA A 179 -20.71 -19.02 30.26
CA ALA A 179 -21.89 -18.21 29.99
C ALA A 179 -22.24 -18.23 28.48
N GLN A 180 -23.53 -18.17 28.17
CA GLN A 180 -24.00 -18.04 26.80
C GLN A 180 -23.61 -16.67 26.23
N VAL A 181 -23.19 -16.63 24.96
CA VAL A 181 -22.88 -15.38 24.22
C VAL A 181 -24.19 -14.77 23.74
N ASP A 182 -24.39 -13.49 23.99
CA ASP A 182 -25.54 -12.74 23.47
C ASP A 182 -25.31 -12.40 21.98
N VAL A 183 -25.49 -13.40 21.12
CA VAL A 183 -25.18 -13.32 19.67
C VAL A 183 -25.91 -12.16 18.97
N PRO A 184 -27.23 -11.89 19.23
CA PRO A 184 -27.91 -10.78 18.58
C PRO A 184 -27.26 -9.40 18.86
N ASN A 185 -26.95 -9.15 20.13
CA ASN A 185 -26.38 -7.89 20.55
C ASN A 185 -24.90 -7.75 20.10
N GLU A 186 -24.11 -8.85 20.13
CA GLU A 186 -22.74 -8.85 19.61
C GLU A 186 -22.70 -8.58 18.09
N LYS A 187 -23.59 -9.25 17.35
CA LYS A 187 -23.75 -9.03 15.92
C LYS A 187 -24.07 -7.57 15.59
N LEU A 188 -25.10 -7.02 16.25
CA LEU A 188 -25.52 -5.63 16.01
C LEU A 188 -24.37 -4.64 16.28
N ARG A 189 -23.62 -4.85 17.36
CA ARG A 189 -22.48 -3.99 17.73
C ARG A 189 -21.35 -4.06 16.72
N ALA A 190 -20.93 -5.27 16.35
CA ALA A 190 -19.84 -5.47 15.43
C ALA A 190 -20.21 -4.94 14.04
N GLU A 191 -21.38 -5.30 13.50
CA GLU A 191 -21.85 -4.84 12.19
C GLU A 191 -22.00 -3.31 12.13
N SER A 192 -22.54 -2.68 13.19
CA SER A 192 -22.65 -1.22 13.28
C SER A 192 -21.28 -0.55 13.30
N GLY A 193 -20.34 -1.08 14.08
CA GLY A 193 -18.97 -0.53 14.14
C GLY A 193 -18.26 -0.58 12.81
N PHE A 194 -18.27 -1.72 12.14
CA PHE A 194 -17.64 -1.90 10.84
C PHE A 194 -18.35 -1.13 9.71
N SER A 195 -19.68 -1.11 9.69
CA SER A 195 -20.45 -0.38 8.67
C SER A 195 -20.22 1.12 8.77
N THR A 196 -20.20 1.68 9.98
CA THR A 196 -19.87 3.10 10.22
C THR A 196 -18.47 3.42 9.75
N ALA A 197 -17.54 2.47 9.86
CA ALA A 197 -16.17 2.58 9.37
C ALA A 197 -16.01 2.27 7.86
N GLY A 198 -17.09 2.01 7.14
CA GLY A 198 -17.09 1.81 5.68
C GLY A 198 -16.62 0.43 5.21
N PHE A 199 -16.69 -0.61 6.08
CA PHE A 199 -16.37 -1.97 5.70
C PHE A 199 -17.54 -2.69 5.01
N SER A 200 -17.20 -3.61 4.10
CA SER A 200 -18.10 -4.68 3.67
C SER A 200 -18.02 -5.80 4.71
N VAL A 201 -19.16 -6.21 5.24
CA VAL A 201 -19.23 -7.14 6.38
C VAL A 201 -19.89 -8.44 5.98
N THR A 202 -19.28 -9.56 6.38
CA THR A 202 -19.89 -10.90 6.37
C THR A 202 -19.92 -11.42 7.79
N THR A 203 -21.06 -11.99 8.23
CA THR A 203 -21.21 -12.49 9.60
C THR A 203 -21.50 -13.99 9.59
N LEU A 204 -20.69 -14.76 10.32
CA LEU A 204 -20.91 -16.15 10.67
C LEU A 204 -21.50 -16.22 12.07
N ALA A 205 -22.69 -16.76 12.18
CA ALA A 205 -23.37 -17.05 13.44
C ALA A 205 -24.48 -18.07 13.19
N SER A 206 -24.78 -18.92 14.16
CA SER A 206 -25.86 -19.90 14.06
C SER A 206 -27.25 -19.24 14.08
N PRO A 207 -28.29 -19.89 13.50
CA PRO A 207 -29.68 -19.44 13.57
C PRO A 207 -30.15 -19.24 15.03
N PRO A 208 -31.01 -18.23 15.30
CA PRO A 208 -31.67 -17.34 14.34
C PRO A 208 -30.85 -16.11 13.95
N SER A 209 -29.68 -15.88 14.54
CA SER A 209 -28.89 -14.65 14.36
C SER A 209 -28.08 -14.62 13.06
N GLY A 210 -27.78 -15.79 12.46
CA GLY A 210 -27.06 -15.93 11.19
C GLY A 210 -27.55 -17.17 10.42
N ALA A 211 -27.02 -17.35 9.22
CA ALA A 211 -27.34 -18.49 8.35
C ALA A 211 -26.23 -19.57 8.36
N VAL A 212 -25.03 -19.24 8.76
CA VAL A 212 -23.83 -20.11 8.71
C VAL A 212 -23.16 -20.09 10.07
N ALA A 213 -23.00 -21.26 10.68
CA ALA A 213 -22.37 -21.43 11.99
C ALA A 213 -20.88 -21.00 11.99
N ALA A 214 -20.43 -20.44 13.11
CA ALA A 214 -19.04 -20.03 13.31
C ALA A 214 -18.14 -21.22 13.69
N THR A 215 -18.01 -22.19 12.77
CA THR A 215 -17.08 -23.32 12.91
C THR A 215 -15.68 -22.94 12.45
N SER A 216 -14.66 -23.64 12.92
CA SER A 216 -13.28 -23.45 12.49
C SER A 216 -13.13 -23.57 10.96
N LYS A 217 -13.85 -24.53 10.35
CA LYS A 217 -13.87 -24.74 8.92
C LYS A 217 -14.49 -23.54 8.18
N ASN A 218 -15.70 -23.12 8.56
CA ASN A 218 -16.38 -22.02 7.88
C ASN A 218 -15.60 -20.69 7.99
N ILE A 219 -14.98 -20.45 9.16
CA ILE A 219 -14.10 -19.27 9.36
C ILE A 219 -12.93 -19.30 8.39
N LEU A 220 -12.23 -20.45 8.23
CA LEU A 220 -11.09 -20.56 7.34
C LEU A 220 -11.50 -20.52 5.86
N ASP A 221 -12.60 -21.15 5.48
CA ASP A 221 -13.14 -21.14 4.12
C ASP A 221 -13.51 -19.71 3.69
N GLU A 222 -14.18 -18.96 4.56
CA GLU A 222 -14.51 -17.56 4.31
C GLU A 222 -13.26 -16.68 4.26
N LEU A 223 -12.33 -16.79 5.20
CA LEU A 223 -11.06 -16.04 5.17
C LEU A 223 -10.30 -16.25 3.87
N GLY A 224 -10.39 -17.44 3.27
CA GLY A 224 -9.83 -17.76 1.96
C GLY A 224 -10.37 -16.87 0.83
N GLN A 225 -11.53 -16.23 0.99
CA GLN A 225 -12.10 -15.26 0.05
C GLN A 225 -11.42 -13.86 0.14
N GLY A 226 -10.46 -13.67 1.06
CA GLY A 226 -9.65 -12.46 1.15
C GLY A 226 -10.27 -11.34 1.98
N TYR A 227 -10.49 -11.57 3.25
CA TYR A 227 -10.89 -10.56 4.23
C TYR A 227 -9.68 -9.82 4.80
N ASP A 228 -9.85 -8.52 5.07
CA ASP A 228 -8.83 -7.67 5.67
C ASP A 228 -8.85 -7.77 7.20
N VAL A 229 -10.02 -8.01 7.79
CA VAL A 229 -10.22 -8.12 9.25
C VAL A 229 -10.98 -9.39 9.59
N LEU A 230 -10.49 -10.11 10.60
CA LEU A 230 -11.26 -11.13 11.34
C LEU A 230 -11.64 -10.57 12.70
N TYR A 231 -12.93 -10.51 13.00
CA TYR A 231 -13.46 -10.22 14.33
C TYR A 231 -14.09 -11.49 14.91
N LEU A 232 -13.42 -12.09 15.91
CA LEU A 232 -13.81 -13.35 16.49
C LEU A 232 -14.36 -13.15 17.91
N VAL A 233 -15.61 -13.54 18.13
CA VAL A 233 -16.28 -13.59 19.44
C VAL A 233 -16.53 -15.05 19.77
N CYS A 234 -15.87 -15.56 20.80
CA CYS A 234 -16.04 -16.92 21.31
C CYS A 234 -15.47 -17.01 22.72
N HIS A 235 -15.74 -18.08 23.43
CA HIS A 235 -14.97 -18.41 24.62
C HIS A 235 -13.62 -18.96 24.22
N GLY A 236 -12.58 -18.59 24.98
CA GLY A 236 -11.22 -19.10 24.87
C GLY A 236 -10.69 -19.44 26.25
N GLY A 237 -9.78 -20.38 26.33
CA GLY A 237 -9.13 -20.74 27.59
C GLY A 237 -7.96 -21.70 27.39
N LEU A 238 -7.22 -21.90 28.47
CA LEU A 238 -6.10 -22.85 28.53
C LEU A 238 -6.59 -24.09 29.27
N VAL A 239 -6.54 -25.24 28.63
CA VAL A 239 -7.13 -26.49 29.12
C VAL A 239 -6.08 -27.59 29.25
N GLY A 240 -6.18 -28.39 30.28
CA GLY A 240 -5.27 -29.51 30.59
C GLY A 240 -4.00 -29.11 31.31
N ASP A 241 -3.21 -30.11 31.72
CA ASP A 241 -1.96 -29.91 32.43
C ASP A 241 -0.88 -29.23 31.53
N ASP A 242 -1.00 -29.40 30.21
CA ASP A 242 -0.15 -28.80 29.20
C ASP A 242 -0.60 -27.39 28.79
N MET A 243 -1.65 -26.85 29.42
CA MET A 243 -2.17 -25.50 29.20
C MET A 243 -2.42 -25.22 27.71
N THR A 244 -3.01 -26.21 27.01
CA THR A 244 -3.30 -26.08 25.57
C THR A 244 -4.37 -25.01 25.33
N PRO A 245 -4.14 -24.02 24.42
CA PRO A 245 -5.14 -23.00 24.10
C PRO A 245 -6.27 -23.60 23.27
N MET A 246 -7.49 -23.48 23.79
CA MET A 246 -8.71 -24.00 23.21
C MET A 246 -9.70 -22.88 22.92
N LEU A 247 -10.54 -23.08 21.91
CA LEU A 247 -11.61 -22.19 21.49
C LEU A 247 -12.92 -22.94 21.46
N TRP A 248 -13.98 -22.39 22.07
CA TRP A 248 -15.34 -22.90 21.99
C TRP A 248 -16.03 -22.32 20.76
N LEU A 249 -15.81 -23.00 19.62
CA LEU A 249 -16.45 -22.71 18.33
C LEU A 249 -17.64 -23.66 18.12
N GLU A 250 -18.39 -23.46 17.06
CA GLU A 250 -19.58 -24.25 16.74
C GLU A 250 -19.24 -25.53 15.93
N ASP A 251 -18.04 -26.12 16.17
CA ASP A 251 -17.55 -27.34 15.49
C ASP A 251 -18.18 -28.63 16.06
N GLY A 252 -18.85 -28.58 17.20
CA GLY A 252 -19.42 -29.73 17.91
C GLY A 252 -19.44 -29.49 19.41
N GLU A 253 -19.41 -30.59 20.20
CA GLU A 253 -19.46 -30.54 21.68
C GLU A 253 -18.09 -30.16 22.29
N ASP A 254 -16.99 -30.59 21.67
CA ASP A 254 -15.63 -30.37 22.18
C ASP A 254 -15.03 -29.05 21.71
N PRO A 255 -14.25 -28.36 22.56
CA PRO A 255 -13.53 -27.18 22.15
C PRO A 255 -12.42 -27.50 21.14
N VAL A 256 -12.14 -26.58 20.24
CA VAL A 256 -11.16 -26.71 19.16
C VAL A 256 -9.82 -26.18 19.60
N LYS A 257 -8.73 -26.90 19.32
CA LYS A 257 -7.36 -26.37 19.55
C LYS A 257 -7.14 -25.09 18.76
N ALA A 258 -6.69 -24.04 19.40
CA ALA A 258 -6.39 -22.74 18.78
C ALA A 258 -5.35 -22.87 17.65
N SER A 259 -4.41 -23.83 17.75
CA SER A 259 -3.41 -24.13 16.73
C SER A 259 -4.02 -24.42 15.35
N ARG A 260 -5.22 -25.04 15.29
CA ARG A 260 -5.91 -25.32 14.02
C ARG A 260 -6.25 -24.05 13.25
N LEU A 261 -6.75 -23.03 13.95
CA LEU A 261 -7.06 -21.74 13.34
C LEU A 261 -5.77 -21.00 12.93
N VAL A 262 -4.75 -21.04 13.78
CA VAL A 262 -3.45 -20.41 13.55
C VAL A 262 -2.77 -21.00 12.32
N GLU A 263 -2.70 -22.34 12.20
CA GLU A 263 -2.10 -23.02 11.07
C GLU A 263 -2.87 -22.77 9.76
N GLY A 264 -4.20 -22.78 9.84
CA GLY A 264 -5.05 -22.43 8.70
C GLY A 264 -4.77 -21.03 8.19
N ILE A 265 -4.70 -20.03 9.07
CA ILE A 265 -4.38 -18.64 8.70
C ILE A 265 -2.93 -18.53 8.19
N ARG A 266 -1.97 -19.23 8.81
CA ARG A 266 -0.57 -19.26 8.36
C ARG A 266 -0.43 -19.79 6.94
N GLY A 267 -1.22 -20.80 6.57
CA GLY A 267 -1.22 -21.42 5.24
C GLY A 267 -1.85 -20.57 4.13
N MET A 268 -2.57 -19.49 4.45
CA MET A 268 -3.23 -18.64 3.45
C MET A 268 -2.22 -17.84 2.64
N SER A 269 -2.45 -17.70 1.34
CA SER A 269 -1.67 -16.81 0.46
C SER A 269 -1.88 -15.33 0.82
N ARG A 270 -3.08 -14.98 1.31
CA ARG A 270 -3.46 -13.66 1.79
C ARG A 270 -4.06 -13.80 3.18
N GLN A 271 -3.30 -13.40 4.18
CA GLN A 271 -3.74 -13.38 5.58
C GLN A 271 -4.57 -12.13 5.89
N PRO A 272 -5.49 -12.18 6.88
CA PRO A 272 -6.12 -10.98 7.40
C PRO A 272 -5.03 -10.02 7.96
N ARG A 273 -5.21 -8.74 7.76
CA ARG A 273 -4.27 -7.70 8.23
C ARG A 273 -4.45 -7.40 9.70
N LEU A 274 -5.65 -7.58 10.18
CA LEU A 274 -6.04 -7.38 11.56
C LEU A 274 -6.91 -8.55 12.03
N VAL A 275 -6.53 -9.13 13.16
CA VAL A 275 -7.40 -10.07 13.89
C VAL A 275 -7.77 -9.44 15.23
N VAL A 276 -9.07 -9.35 15.51
CA VAL A 276 -9.59 -8.87 16.79
C VAL A 276 -10.22 -10.05 17.49
N LEU A 277 -9.67 -10.43 18.64
CA LEU A 277 -10.13 -11.52 19.48
C LEU A 277 -10.93 -10.93 20.65
N ALA A 278 -12.23 -10.84 20.49
CA ALA A 278 -13.15 -10.50 21.58
C ALA A 278 -13.46 -11.75 22.41
N SER A 279 -12.42 -12.46 22.80
CA SER A 279 -12.41 -13.71 23.57
C SER A 279 -11.62 -13.47 24.84
N CYS A 280 -12.15 -13.86 25.98
CA CYS A 280 -11.43 -13.77 27.25
C CYS A 280 -10.09 -14.50 27.17
N GLN A 281 -9.07 -13.94 27.82
CA GLN A 281 -7.72 -14.52 27.93
C GLN A 281 -6.98 -14.76 26.59
N SER A 282 -7.45 -14.20 25.49
CA SER A 282 -6.81 -14.38 24.17
C SER A 282 -5.39 -13.78 24.07
N ALA A 283 -5.04 -12.85 24.95
CA ALA A 283 -3.68 -12.32 25.13
C ALA A 283 -2.89 -13.06 26.23
N GLY A 284 -3.48 -14.07 26.85
CA GLY A 284 -2.94 -14.81 27.97
C GLY A 284 -3.50 -14.39 29.33
N THR A 285 -3.28 -15.22 30.31
CA THR A 285 -3.66 -14.95 31.70
C THR A 285 -2.41 -14.91 32.55
N ASP A 286 -2.54 -14.27 33.69
CA ASP A 286 -1.54 -14.31 34.73
C ASP A 286 -1.56 -15.63 35.55
N SER A 287 -1.79 -16.79 34.94
CA SER A 287 -1.82 -18.06 35.66
C SER A 287 -0.46 -18.40 36.29
N LYS A 288 -0.45 -19.29 37.31
CA LYS A 288 0.77 -19.65 38.05
C LYS A 288 1.83 -20.37 37.21
N SER A 289 1.54 -20.76 35.96
CA SER A 289 2.47 -21.42 35.06
C SER A 289 2.94 -20.48 33.94
N ALA A 290 4.25 -20.30 33.85
CA ALA A 290 4.92 -19.41 32.91
C ALA A 290 4.74 -19.79 31.44
N SER A 291 4.43 -21.06 31.13
CA SER A 291 4.27 -21.60 29.78
C SER A 291 2.96 -21.22 29.09
N SER A 292 2.01 -20.64 29.83
CA SER A 292 0.63 -20.42 29.34
C SER A 292 0.45 -19.21 28.45
N THR A 293 1.32 -18.23 28.49
CA THR A 293 1.06 -16.91 27.92
C THR A 293 1.44 -16.81 26.44
N LEU A 294 2.54 -17.42 26.02
CA LEU A 294 2.88 -17.55 24.59
C LEU A 294 1.96 -18.55 23.87
N GLY A 295 1.36 -19.48 24.61
CA GLY A 295 0.35 -20.40 24.10
C GLY A 295 -0.99 -19.73 23.80
N ALA A 296 -1.25 -18.51 24.25
CA ALA A 296 -2.51 -17.82 23.97
C ALA A 296 -2.65 -17.48 22.47
N LEU A 297 -3.89 -17.42 22.00
CA LEU A 297 -4.18 -17.26 20.57
C LEU A 297 -3.62 -15.97 19.96
N GLY A 298 -3.62 -14.87 20.69
CA GLY A 298 -3.10 -13.58 20.23
C GLY A 298 -1.62 -13.63 19.85
N PRO A 299 -0.71 -13.99 20.78
CA PRO A 299 0.71 -14.20 20.48
C PRO A 299 0.95 -15.22 19.37
N LEU A 300 0.23 -16.34 19.34
CA LEU A 300 0.35 -17.37 18.29
C LEU A 300 0.03 -16.83 16.89
N LEU A 301 -1.04 -16.05 16.74
CA LEU A 301 -1.40 -15.40 15.47
C LEU A 301 -0.35 -14.35 15.03
N ALA A 302 0.16 -13.56 15.96
CA ALA A 302 1.21 -12.61 15.69
C ALA A 302 2.50 -13.31 15.23
N ALA A 303 2.89 -14.41 15.90
CA ALA A 303 4.04 -15.24 15.50
C ALA A 303 3.81 -15.94 14.13
N ALA A 304 2.55 -16.28 13.79
CA ALA A 304 2.17 -16.86 12.51
C ALA A 304 2.18 -15.88 11.33
N GLY A 305 2.43 -14.59 11.59
CA GLY A 305 2.59 -13.61 10.52
C GLY A 305 1.48 -12.58 10.39
N VAL A 306 0.42 -12.67 11.19
CA VAL A 306 -0.66 -11.65 11.16
C VAL A 306 -0.07 -10.28 11.51
N PRO A 307 -0.26 -9.25 10.67
CA PRO A 307 0.40 -7.95 10.85
C PRO A 307 0.01 -7.24 12.16
N ALA A 308 -1.26 -7.37 12.57
CA ALA A 308 -1.77 -6.81 13.81
C ALA A 308 -2.82 -7.73 14.45
N VAL A 309 -2.71 -7.93 15.75
CA VAL A 309 -3.68 -8.73 16.55
C VAL A 309 -4.06 -7.93 17.78
N ILE A 310 -5.36 -7.74 18.01
CA ILE A 310 -5.90 -7.23 19.26
C ILE A 310 -6.45 -8.43 20.02
N ALA A 311 -5.94 -8.63 21.24
CA ALA A 311 -6.32 -9.72 22.09
C ALA A 311 -6.65 -9.20 23.50
N MET A 312 -7.47 -9.95 24.28
CA MET A 312 -7.88 -9.53 25.61
C MET A 312 -7.01 -10.20 26.69
N GLN A 313 -6.49 -9.39 27.59
CA GLN A 313 -5.76 -9.84 28.77
C GLN A 313 -6.70 -9.93 29.99
N GLY A 314 -7.21 -11.12 30.27
CA GLY A 314 -8.19 -11.35 31.32
C GLY A 314 -9.63 -11.30 30.82
N ASN A 315 -10.56 -11.19 31.77
CA ASN A 315 -12.00 -11.22 31.49
C ASN A 315 -12.55 -9.80 31.34
N ILE A 316 -12.54 -9.31 30.11
CA ILE A 316 -13.00 -7.95 29.79
C ILE A 316 -14.52 -7.81 30.02
N LYS A 317 -14.91 -6.71 30.67
CA LYS A 317 -16.34 -6.38 30.83
C LYS A 317 -16.95 -5.98 29.50
N MET A 318 -18.21 -6.43 29.27
CA MET A 318 -18.93 -6.06 28.05
C MET A 318 -19.20 -4.56 27.94
N THR A 319 -19.25 -3.81 29.04
CA THR A 319 -19.35 -2.37 29.08
C THR A 319 -18.09 -1.72 28.45
N THR A 320 -16.92 -2.26 28.75
CA THR A 320 -15.65 -1.81 28.18
C THR A 320 -15.60 -2.08 26.66
N VAL A 321 -16.00 -3.27 26.21
CA VAL A 321 -16.06 -3.61 24.78
C VAL A 321 -17.02 -2.67 24.02
N LYS A 322 -18.19 -2.36 24.61
CA LYS A 322 -19.17 -1.42 24.03
C LYS A 322 -18.61 -0.01 23.79
N LYS A 323 -17.69 0.45 24.61
CA LYS A 323 -17.06 1.78 24.51
C LYS A 323 -15.82 1.74 23.63
N PHE A 324 -15.01 0.71 23.79
CA PHE A 324 -13.71 0.57 23.13
C PHE A 324 -13.86 0.32 21.63
N MET A 325 -14.62 -0.68 21.21
CA MET A 325 -14.65 -1.13 19.82
C MET A 325 -15.21 -0.09 18.83
N PRO A 326 -16.31 0.62 19.10
CA PRO A 326 -16.79 1.65 18.18
C PRO A 326 -15.79 2.80 17.97
N GLU A 327 -15.15 3.26 19.05
CA GLU A 327 -14.15 4.32 18.93
C GLU A 327 -12.89 3.83 18.22
N PHE A 328 -12.46 2.59 18.50
CA PHE A 328 -11.34 1.95 17.82
C PHE A 328 -11.57 1.88 16.31
N PHE A 329 -12.69 1.34 15.85
CA PHE A 329 -12.97 1.22 14.41
C PHE A 329 -13.19 2.57 13.74
N LYS A 330 -13.82 3.51 14.42
CA LYS A 330 -13.99 4.89 13.93
C LYS A 330 -12.65 5.58 13.69
N GLU A 331 -11.71 5.47 14.64
CA GLU A 331 -10.37 6.03 14.49
C GLU A 331 -9.55 5.28 13.42
N LEU A 332 -9.61 3.95 13.43
CA LEU A 332 -8.93 3.11 12.46
C LEU A 332 -9.38 3.40 11.02
N ALA A 333 -10.67 3.68 10.83
CA ALA A 333 -11.23 4.00 9.52
C ALA A 333 -10.65 5.27 8.89
N LYS A 334 -10.13 6.20 9.68
CA LYS A 334 -9.60 7.48 9.17
C LYS A 334 -8.41 7.27 8.24
N ASP A 335 -7.46 6.42 8.63
CA ASP A 335 -6.22 6.24 7.88
C ASP A 335 -5.49 4.91 8.12
N GLY A 336 -6.11 3.96 8.82
CA GLY A 336 -5.54 2.65 9.11
C GLY A 336 -4.45 2.63 10.19
N GLN A 337 -4.26 3.71 10.95
CA GLN A 337 -3.24 3.81 12.00
C GLN A 337 -3.72 3.12 13.29
N ILE A 338 -3.28 1.86 13.50
CA ILE A 338 -3.86 0.99 14.52
C ILE A 338 -3.46 1.37 15.96
N ASP A 339 -2.21 1.75 16.18
CA ASP A 339 -1.72 2.15 17.51
C ASP A 339 -2.38 3.46 18.00
N ARG A 340 -2.65 4.41 17.09
CA ARG A 340 -3.45 5.59 17.39
C ARG A 340 -4.91 5.24 17.69
N ALA A 341 -5.51 4.35 16.92
CA ALA A 341 -6.86 3.88 17.17
C ALA A 341 -6.98 3.20 18.54
N MET A 342 -5.96 2.41 18.95
CA MET A 342 -5.89 1.83 20.29
C MET A 342 -5.81 2.89 21.39
N ALA A 343 -4.97 3.91 21.22
CA ALA A 343 -4.83 5.00 22.19
C ALA A 343 -6.14 5.78 22.37
N ALA A 344 -6.80 6.14 21.27
CA ALA A 344 -8.09 6.81 21.29
C ALA A 344 -9.19 5.98 21.98
N ALA A 345 -9.24 4.67 21.67
CA ALA A 345 -10.20 3.76 22.28
C ALA A 345 -9.95 3.58 23.80
N ARG A 346 -8.70 3.46 24.23
CA ARG A 346 -8.33 3.41 25.66
C ARG A 346 -8.73 4.69 26.39
N ARG A 347 -8.48 5.85 25.79
CA ARG A 347 -8.89 7.15 26.35
C ARG A 347 -10.41 7.23 26.50
N ARG A 348 -11.18 6.68 25.54
CA ARG A 348 -12.65 6.70 25.60
C ARG A 348 -13.19 5.86 26.75
N VAL A 349 -12.53 4.75 27.10
CA VAL A 349 -12.89 3.89 28.24
C VAL A 349 -12.71 4.65 29.56
N VAL A 350 -11.55 5.28 29.75
CA VAL A 350 -11.20 6.00 31.02
C VAL A 350 -11.99 7.30 31.20
N GLY A 351 -12.36 7.96 30.13
CA GLY A 351 -12.97 9.29 30.17
C GLY A 351 -14.49 9.31 30.22
N ASP A 352 -15.15 8.21 30.58
CA ASP A 352 -16.62 8.16 30.61
C ASP A 352 -17.17 8.69 31.94
N PRO A 353 -17.94 9.81 31.91
CA PRO A 353 -18.54 10.37 33.11
C PRO A 353 -19.60 9.46 33.74
N ASP A 354 -20.22 8.57 32.95
CA ASP A 354 -21.29 7.67 33.41
C ASP A 354 -20.74 6.43 34.15
N GLU A 355 -19.46 6.12 33.96
CA GLU A 355 -18.77 5.02 34.64
C GLU A 355 -17.32 5.43 34.98
N PRO A 356 -17.15 6.31 36.00
CA PRO A 356 -15.83 6.84 36.35
C PRO A 356 -14.84 5.79 36.88
N ASP A 357 -15.32 4.64 37.32
CA ASP A 357 -14.52 3.54 37.89
C ASP A 357 -14.18 2.44 36.85
N CYS A 358 -14.33 2.71 35.54
CA CYS A 358 -13.99 1.76 34.50
C CYS A 358 -12.48 1.82 34.20
N ASP A 359 -11.71 0.98 34.86
CA ASP A 359 -10.24 0.94 34.74
C ASP A 359 -9.72 -0.15 33.77
N ASP A 360 -10.61 -0.82 33.02
CA ASP A 360 -10.28 -1.97 32.15
C ASP A 360 -9.56 -1.57 30.84
N TYR A 361 -9.14 -0.30 30.66
CA TYR A 361 -8.49 0.23 29.44
C TYR A 361 -7.23 -0.53 29.03
N TRP A 362 -6.59 -1.21 29.97
CA TRP A 362 -5.37 -1.99 29.77
C TRP A 362 -5.62 -3.39 29.21
N MET A 363 -6.85 -3.92 29.32
CA MET A 363 -7.16 -5.28 28.89
C MET A 363 -7.01 -5.54 27.39
N PRO A 364 -7.38 -4.63 26.47
CA PRO A 364 -7.08 -4.81 25.07
C PRO A 364 -5.59 -4.59 24.79
N VAL A 365 -4.92 -5.64 24.34
CA VAL A 365 -3.49 -5.69 24.02
C VAL A 365 -3.31 -5.70 22.51
N LEU A 366 -2.43 -4.83 22.01
CA LEU A 366 -2.04 -4.80 20.60
C LEU A 366 -0.71 -5.50 20.39
N PHE A 367 -0.72 -6.63 19.68
CA PHE A 367 0.46 -7.23 19.09
C PHE A 367 0.60 -6.70 17.66
N MET A 368 1.71 -6.01 17.34
CA MET A 368 1.87 -5.35 16.07
C MET A 368 3.27 -5.58 15.50
N ARG A 369 3.32 -6.10 14.28
CA ARG A 369 4.56 -6.30 13.52
C ARG A 369 4.90 -5.12 12.61
N LEU A 370 3.90 -4.29 12.30
CA LEU A 370 4.05 -3.16 11.38
C LEU A 370 4.87 -2.04 12.02
N ARG A 371 6.01 -1.71 11.42
CA ARG A 371 6.83 -0.57 11.86
C ARG A 371 6.10 0.75 11.65
N SER A 372 5.32 0.88 10.56
CA SER A 372 4.50 2.05 10.29
C SER A 372 3.31 2.20 11.25
N GLY A 373 2.86 1.12 11.89
CA GLY A 373 1.63 1.07 12.68
C GLY A 373 0.35 1.17 11.83
N ARG A 374 0.46 1.01 10.52
CA ARG A 374 -0.64 1.21 9.58
C ARG A 374 -1.03 -0.10 8.90
N VAL A 375 -2.26 -0.54 9.11
CA VAL A 375 -2.80 -1.78 8.52
C VAL A 375 -3.38 -1.57 7.11
N TRP A 376 -3.82 -0.36 6.79
CA TRP A 376 -4.23 0.10 5.45
C TRP A 376 -4.18 1.62 5.35
N TYR A 377 -4.46 2.14 4.17
CA TYR A 377 -4.67 3.57 3.93
C TYR A 377 -6.00 3.78 3.19
N GLN A 378 -6.57 4.98 3.29
CA GLN A 378 -7.71 5.34 2.45
C GLN A 378 -7.21 5.97 1.15
N PRO A 379 -7.54 5.39 0.00
CA PRO A 379 -7.22 6.00 -1.28
C PRO A 379 -7.97 7.32 -1.44
N GLY A 380 -7.30 8.32 -1.97
CA GLY A 380 -7.92 9.60 -2.23
C GLY A 380 -6.95 10.76 -2.37
N LEU A 381 -7.49 11.94 -2.63
CA LEU A 381 -6.71 13.17 -2.66
C LEU A 381 -6.33 13.56 -1.24
N GLY A 382 -5.03 13.66 -0.96
CA GLY A 382 -4.51 14.09 0.33
C GLY A 382 -5.01 15.51 0.67
N SER A 383 -5.78 15.65 1.74
CA SER A 383 -6.08 16.96 2.33
C SER A 383 -5.28 17.11 3.63
N SER A 384 -4.50 18.18 3.74
CA SER A 384 -3.75 18.49 4.97
C SER A 384 -4.65 18.89 6.15
N ASP A 385 -5.91 19.26 5.90
CA ASP A 385 -6.74 19.96 6.88
C ASP A 385 -8.07 19.28 7.21
N GLY A 386 -8.30 18.02 6.78
CA GLY A 386 -9.55 17.30 7.11
C GLY A 386 -10.84 17.96 6.58
N THR A 387 -10.73 19.07 5.85
CA THR A 387 -11.86 19.78 5.27
C THR A 387 -12.10 19.37 3.82
N SER A 388 -13.29 18.95 3.52
CA SER A 388 -14.10 18.76 2.29
C SER A 388 -13.49 18.96 0.88
N SER A 389 -12.21 19.21 0.70
CA SER A 389 -11.65 19.69 -0.57
C SER A 389 -11.47 18.63 -1.67
N GLY A 390 -11.47 17.34 -1.35
CA GLY A 390 -11.27 16.28 -2.35
C GLY A 390 -12.44 16.13 -3.32
N LEU A 391 -13.67 16.21 -2.83
CA LEU A 391 -14.88 16.14 -3.64
C LEU A 391 -15.02 17.34 -4.60
N ASP A 392 -14.59 18.52 -4.18
CA ASP A 392 -14.67 19.71 -5.01
C ASP A 392 -13.68 19.69 -6.17
N LYS A 393 -12.49 19.10 -5.97
CA LYS A 393 -11.48 18.99 -7.03
C LYS A 393 -11.92 18.04 -8.16
N TRP A 394 -12.52 16.90 -7.82
CA TRP A 394 -13.10 16.01 -8.82
C TRP A 394 -14.25 16.65 -9.60
N LYS A 395 -15.07 17.47 -8.94
CA LYS A 395 -16.12 18.25 -9.63
C LYS A 395 -15.53 19.27 -10.60
N ILE A 396 -14.42 19.92 -10.24
CA ILE A 396 -13.72 20.86 -11.14
C ILE A 396 -13.18 20.11 -12.37
N ILE A 397 -12.56 18.93 -12.18
CA ILE A 397 -12.09 18.09 -13.29
C ILE A 397 -13.26 17.64 -14.16
N ALA A 398 -14.34 17.14 -13.58
CA ALA A 398 -15.52 16.71 -14.32
C ALA A 398 -16.13 17.88 -15.14
N SER A 399 -16.19 19.07 -14.55
CA SER A 399 -16.63 20.29 -15.26
C SER A 399 -15.69 20.67 -16.40
N ALA A 400 -14.35 20.53 -16.21
CA ALA A 400 -13.37 20.79 -17.26
C ALA A 400 -13.49 19.81 -18.43
N VAL A 401 -13.81 18.54 -18.14
CA VAL A 401 -14.08 17.50 -19.17
C VAL A 401 -15.41 17.76 -19.90
N ALA A 402 -16.45 18.16 -19.18
CA ALA A 402 -17.75 18.44 -19.75
C ALA A 402 -17.81 19.73 -20.59
N ASN A 403 -16.77 20.56 -20.52
CA ASN A 403 -16.67 21.77 -21.33
C ASN A 403 -16.60 21.42 -22.83
N LYS A 404 -17.22 22.23 -23.68
CA LYS A 404 -17.28 22.02 -25.15
C LYS A 404 -15.90 21.78 -25.79
N ASP A 405 -14.85 22.42 -25.23
CA ASP A 405 -13.47 22.32 -25.74
C ASP A 405 -12.63 21.29 -24.95
N CYS A 406 -13.24 20.49 -24.09
CA CYS A 406 -12.60 19.52 -23.21
C CYS A 406 -11.26 20.03 -22.61
N GLN A 407 -11.38 20.87 -21.59
CA GLN A 407 -10.21 21.54 -20.98
C GLN A 407 -9.51 20.67 -19.91
N CYS A 408 -9.44 19.38 -20.13
CA CYS A 408 -8.70 18.43 -19.33
C CYS A 408 -7.87 17.52 -20.24
N THR A 409 -6.63 17.26 -19.85
CA THR A 409 -5.68 16.45 -20.61
C THR A 409 -5.13 15.34 -19.74
N PRO A 410 -5.42 14.08 -20.03
CA PRO A 410 -4.75 12.95 -19.36
C PRO A 410 -3.31 12.83 -19.84
N ILE A 411 -2.42 12.55 -18.88
CA ILE A 411 -1.00 12.29 -19.09
C ILE A 411 -0.71 10.91 -18.53
N LEU A 412 -0.33 9.96 -19.41
CA LEU A 412 -0.12 8.56 -19.04
C LEU A 412 1.37 8.32 -18.73
N GLY A 413 1.60 7.76 -17.55
CA GLY A 413 2.91 7.34 -17.07
C GLY A 413 3.16 5.84 -17.23
N PRO A 414 4.33 5.36 -16.80
CA PRO A 414 4.73 3.96 -16.92
C PRO A 414 3.77 3.00 -16.21
N GLY A 415 3.18 3.38 -15.07
CA GLY A 415 2.22 2.59 -14.32
C GLY A 415 0.91 2.27 -15.05
N ALA A 416 0.58 3.01 -16.12
CA ALA A 416 -0.57 2.68 -16.97
C ALA A 416 -0.41 1.33 -17.70
N LEU A 417 0.84 0.87 -17.87
CA LEU A 417 1.20 -0.39 -18.51
C LEU A 417 1.45 -1.54 -17.50
N GLU A 418 1.38 -1.30 -16.20
CA GLU A 418 1.71 -2.33 -15.19
C GLU A 418 0.86 -3.61 -15.32
N GLY A 419 -0.40 -3.49 -15.69
CA GLY A 419 -1.27 -4.63 -15.98
C GLY A 419 -0.76 -5.51 -17.12
N LEU A 420 -0.11 -4.89 -18.10
CA LEU A 420 0.40 -5.54 -19.31
C LEU A 420 1.82 -6.07 -19.12
N VAL A 421 2.72 -5.21 -18.69
CA VAL A 421 4.18 -5.46 -18.64
C VAL A 421 4.63 -5.97 -17.26
N GLY A 422 3.95 -5.57 -16.19
CA GLY A 422 4.40 -5.66 -14.82
C GLY A 422 5.09 -4.38 -14.37
N SER A 423 5.66 -4.44 -13.17
CA SER A 423 6.40 -3.30 -12.62
C SER A 423 7.67 -3.03 -13.41
N TRP A 424 7.93 -1.78 -13.78
CA TRP A 424 9.20 -1.37 -14.40
C TRP A 424 10.41 -1.63 -13.50
N ARG A 425 10.21 -1.66 -12.18
CA ARG A 425 11.24 -2.07 -11.22
C ARG A 425 11.63 -3.53 -11.40
N ALA A 426 10.66 -4.41 -11.62
CA ALA A 426 10.96 -5.82 -11.89
C ALA A 426 11.76 -5.98 -13.19
N VAL A 427 11.40 -5.22 -14.24
CA VAL A 427 12.16 -5.21 -15.51
C VAL A 427 13.60 -4.70 -15.28
N ALA A 428 13.78 -3.64 -14.48
CA ALA A 428 15.09 -3.12 -14.11
C ALA A 428 15.91 -4.16 -13.34
N THR A 429 15.30 -4.85 -12.37
CA THR A 429 15.94 -5.92 -11.59
C THR A 429 16.39 -7.06 -12.51
N GLU A 430 15.54 -7.55 -13.39
CA GLU A 430 15.88 -8.60 -14.36
C GLU A 430 17.04 -8.18 -15.28
N LEU A 431 17.07 -6.93 -15.74
CA LEU A 431 18.17 -6.38 -16.52
C LEU A 431 19.45 -6.27 -15.68
N SER A 432 19.33 -5.81 -14.44
CA SER A 432 20.48 -5.69 -13.53
C SER A 432 21.15 -7.03 -13.24
N GLU A 433 20.37 -8.08 -13.08
CA GLU A 433 20.87 -9.45 -12.89
C GLU A 433 21.52 -9.99 -14.17
N ALA A 434 20.85 -9.82 -15.32
CA ALA A 434 21.34 -10.32 -16.60
C ALA A 434 22.66 -9.71 -17.03
N PHE A 435 22.91 -8.45 -16.71
CA PHE A 435 24.10 -7.70 -17.11
C PHE A 435 25.10 -7.45 -15.97
N GLY A 436 24.88 -8.05 -14.78
CA GLY A 436 25.81 -7.98 -13.67
C GLY A 436 26.00 -6.56 -13.12
N TYR A 437 24.88 -5.79 -13.01
CA TYR A 437 24.93 -4.43 -12.44
C TYR A 437 25.52 -4.44 -11.02
N PRO A 438 26.60 -3.67 -10.75
CA PRO A 438 27.40 -3.88 -9.54
C PRO A 438 26.83 -3.26 -8.27
N MET A 439 25.82 -2.35 -8.38
CA MET A 439 25.24 -1.69 -7.21
C MET A 439 24.15 -2.56 -6.58
N GLY A 440 23.97 -2.42 -5.26
CA GLY A 440 23.00 -3.18 -4.50
C GLY A 440 21.68 -2.43 -4.27
N GLY A 441 20.74 -3.12 -3.64
CA GLY A 441 19.49 -2.56 -3.14
C GLY A 441 18.64 -1.85 -4.21
N HIS A 442 18.12 -0.70 -3.86
CA HIS A 442 17.19 0.05 -4.71
C HIS A 442 17.76 0.56 -6.04
N ALA A 443 19.08 0.61 -6.19
CA ALA A 443 19.70 1.00 -7.46
C ALA A 443 19.46 -0.02 -8.58
N ARG A 444 19.24 -1.30 -8.25
CA ARG A 444 18.90 -2.35 -9.22
C ARG A 444 17.47 -2.23 -9.77
N GLU A 445 16.62 -1.51 -9.09
CA GLU A 445 15.23 -1.29 -9.45
C GLU A 445 15.02 0.00 -10.25
N ASP A 446 16.09 0.79 -10.45
CA ASP A 446 16.04 2.06 -11.18
C ASP A 446 16.36 1.82 -12.65
N LEU A 447 15.32 1.79 -13.48
CA LEU A 447 15.45 1.46 -14.91
C LEU A 447 16.40 2.39 -15.67
N PRO A 448 16.34 3.72 -15.54
CA PRO A 448 17.28 4.60 -16.22
C PRO A 448 18.75 4.35 -15.85
N THR A 449 19.02 4.14 -14.57
CA THR A 449 20.38 3.89 -14.08
C THR A 449 20.93 2.54 -14.56
N VAL A 450 20.11 1.48 -14.50
CA VAL A 450 20.48 0.13 -14.99
C VAL A 450 20.71 0.15 -16.50
N THR A 451 19.82 0.77 -17.27
CA THR A 451 19.95 0.87 -18.72
C THR A 451 21.14 1.75 -19.14
N GLN A 452 21.46 2.78 -18.35
CA GLN A 452 22.68 3.57 -18.56
C GLN A 452 23.95 2.74 -18.37
N PHE A 453 24.00 1.91 -17.32
CA PHE A 453 25.12 1.00 -17.11
C PHE A 453 25.30 0.05 -18.30
N ILE A 454 24.21 -0.52 -18.81
CA ILE A 454 24.25 -1.40 -19.97
C ILE A 454 24.77 -0.62 -21.20
N ALA A 455 24.28 0.60 -21.43
CA ALA A 455 24.67 1.42 -22.57
C ALA A 455 26.16 1.76 -22.56
N VAL A 456 26.74 2.05 -21.40
CA VAL A 456 28.17 2.38 -21.26
C VAL A 456 29.07 1.14 -21.49
N ASN A 457 28.60 -0.05 -21.13
CA ASN A 457 29.39 -1.29 -21.20
C ASN A 457 29.22 -2.05 -22.52
N GLN A 458 28.44 -1.54 -23.47
CA GLN A 458 28.20 -2.17 -24.77
C GLN A 458 28.65 -1.25 -25.92
N SER A 459 29.24 -1.86 -26.96
CA SER A 459 29.72 -1.12 -28.13
C SER A 459 28.64 -0.83 -29.17
N VAL A 460 27.48 -1.52 -29.08
CA VAL A 460 26.38 -1.38 -30.03
C VAL A 460 25.50 -0.22 -29.58
N PRO A 461 25.32 0.83 -30.40
CA PRO A 461 24.39 1.91 -30.07
C PRO A 461 22.97 1.39 -29.81
N ASN A 462 22.25 2.04 -28.89
CA ASN A 462 20.89 1.66 -28.49
C ASN A 462 20.70 0.21 -27.97
N PHE A 463 21.78 -0.55 -27.72
CA PHE A 463 21.71 -1.92 -27.22
C PHE A 463 20.86 -2.04 -25.95
N ALA A 464 21.05 -1.13 -24.99
CA ALA A 464 20.27 -1.10 -23.75
C ALA A 464 18.76 -0.96 -24.01
N LYS A 465 18.39 -0.15 -25.01
CA LYS A 465 16.99 0.05 -25.43
C LYS A 465 16.42 -1.20 -26.08
N MET A 466 17.20 -1.85 -26.91
CA MET A 466 16.81 -3.12 -27.55
C MET A 466 16.58 -4.22 -26.51
N GLU A 467 17.48 -4.37 -25.55
CA GLU A 467 17.33 -5.35 -24.45
C GLU A 467 16.15 -5.02 -23.55
N PHE A 468 15.87 -3.75 -23.29
CA PHE A 468 14.66 -3.35 -22.60
C PHE A 468 13.39 -3.82 -23.32
N VAL A 469 13.26 -3.60 -24.64
CA VAL A 469 12.10 -4.06 -25.44
C VAL A 469 11.98 -5.58 -25.39
N LYS A 470 13.10 -6.32 -25.55
CA LYS A 470 13.07 -7.79 -25.45
C LYS A 470 12.57 -8.30 -24.11
N ARG A 471 12.99 -7.66 -22.99
CA ARG A 471 12.51 -8.02 -21.65
C ARG A 471 11.04 -7.74 -21.46
N VAL A 472 10.56 -6.60 -21.94
CA VAL A 472 9.13 -6.25 -21.94
C VAL A 472 8.33 -7.31 -22.69
N VAL A 473 8.74 -7.68 -23.89
CA VAL A 473 8.06 -8.71 -24.71
C VAL A 473 8.07 -10.07 -24.02
N ALA A 474 9.20 -10.48 -23.44
CA ALA A 474 9.31 -11.74 -22.70
C ALA A 474 8.39 -11.75 -21.47
N GLY A 475 8.31 -10.64 -20.74
CA GLY A 475 7.41 -10.45 -19.60
C GLY A 475 5.93 -10.57 -19.99
N ILE A 476 5.54 -9.94 -21.11
CA ILE A 476 4.18 -10.03 -21.66
C ILE A 476 3.83 -11.48 -22.03
N LYS A 477 4.71 -12.18 -22.75
CA LYS A 477 4.49 -13.58 -23.12
C LYS A 477 4.32 -14.50 -21.91
N LYS A 478 5.12 -14.30 -20.87
CA LYS A 478 5.01 -15.05 -19.61
C LYS A 478 3.66 -14.82 -18.92
N ARG A 479 3.15 -13.59 -19.00
CA ARG A 479 1.90 -13.16 -18.34
C ARG A 479 0.65 -13.57 -19.13
N PHE A 480 0.75 -13.64 -20.44
CA PHE A 480 -0.33 -14.01 -21.37
C PHE A 480 0.02 -15.27 -22.18
N PRO A 481 0.11 -16.45 -21.55
CA PRO A 481 0.50 -17.69 -22.24
C PRO A 481 -0.51 -18.15 -23.29
N SER A 482 -1.75 -17.67 -23.25
CA SER A 482 -2.82 -17.96 -24.21
C SER A 482 -2.74 -17.16 -25.52
N LEU A 483 -1.76 -16.25 -25.64
CA LEU A 483 -1.55 -15.53 -26.89
C LEU A 483 -1.30 -16.54 -28.02
N ALA A 484 -2.17 -16.56 -29.04
CA ALA A 484 -2.05 -17.38 -30.24
C ALA A 484 -0.75 -17.13 -31.05
N MET A 485 0.08 -16.23 -30.59
CA MET A 485 1.34 -15.76 -31.18
C MET A 485 2.56 -16.52 -30.67
N ALA A 486 2.40 -17.76 -30.21
CA ALA A 486 3.54 -18.61 -29.83
C ALA A 486 4.61 -18.79 -30.93
N ALA A 487 4.25 -18.48 -32.16
CA ALA A 487 5.15 -18.52 -33.31
C ALA A 487 6.02 -17.27 -33.50
N LEU A 488 5.71 -16.13 -32.82
CA LEU A 488 6.55 -14.94 -32.92
C LEU A 488 7.73 -15.06 -31.95
N ASP A 489 8.93 -14.92 -32.46
CA ASP A 489 10.13 -14.99 -31.65
C ASP A 489 10.17 -13.80 -30.67
N ALA A 490 10.38 -14.09 -29.38
CA ALA A 490 10.52 -13.05 -28.36
C ALA A 490 11.81 -12.22 -28.53
N SER A 491 12.78 -12.76 -29.24
CA SER A 491 14.03 -12.06 -29.58
C SER A 491 13.84 -11.09 -30.74
N ASP A 492 12.76 -11.21 -31.52
CA ASP A 492 12.47 -10.34 -32.66
C ASP A 492 11.73 -9.07 -32.18
N ILE A 493 12.49 -7.98 -32.07
CA ILE A 493 11.96 -6.66 -31.65
C ILE A 493 10.86 -6.18 -32.62
N ALA A 494 10.94 -6.54 -33.90
CA ALA A 494 9.92 -6.15 -34.88
C ALA A 494 8.52 -6.73 -34.55
N SER A 495 8.45 -7.80 -33.80
CA SER A 495 7.19 -8.40 -33.31
C SER A 495 6.59 -7.67 -32.09
N ALA A 496 7.35 -6.82 -31.41
CA ALA A 496 6.94 -6.17 -30.16
C ALA A 496 5.60 -5.40 -30.28
N PRO A 497 5.37 -4.55 -31.32
CA PRO A 497 4.11 -3.81 -31.43
C PRO A 497 2.88 -4.72 -31.55
N LEU A 498 3.00 -5.86 -32.25
CA LEU A 498 1.90 -6.82 -32.41
C LEU A 498 1.61 -7.55 -31.10
N ILE A 499 2.65 -7.93 -30.35
CA ILE A 499 2.52 -8.62 -29.06
C ILE A 499 1.88 -7.69 -28.04
N VAL A 500 2.33 -6.44 -27.95
CA VAL A 500 1.75 -5.40 -27.05
C VAL A 500 0.29 -5.16 -27.39
N ARG A 501 -0.07 -5.03 -28.68
CA ARG A 501 -1.43 -4.82 -29.14
C ARG A 501 -2.37 -5.95 -28.73
N GLU A 502 -2.00 -7.22 -29.02
CA GLU A 502 -2.88 -8.36 -28.73
C GLU A 502 -3.01 -8.63 -27.23
N ALA A 503 -1.91 -8.55 -26.48
CA ALA A 503 -1.97 -8.67 -25.02
C ALA A 503 -2.78 -7.53 -24.39
N GLY A 504 -2.61 -6.30 -24.89
CA GLY A 504 -3.39 -5.13 -24.47
C GLY A 504 -4.88 -5.30 -24.77
N ARG A 505 -5.24 -5.86 -25.94
CA ARG A 505 -6.63 -6.17 -26.30
C ARG A 505 -7.25 -7.15 -25.33
N ILE A 506 -6.54 -8.24 -24.97
CA ILE A 506 -7.02 -9.23 -24.00
C ILE A 506 -7.23 -8.56 -22.63
N LEU A 507 -6.27 -7.76 -22.17
CA LEU A 507 -6.37 -7.07 -20.88
C LEU A 507 -7.55 -6.10 -20.84
N ARG A 508 -7.73 -5.29 -21.89
CA ARG A 508 -8.88 -4.37 -22.03
C ARG A 508 -10.21 -5.09 -22.16
N GLN A 509 -10.24 -6.30 -22.73
CA GLN A 509 -11.43 -7.15 -22.75
C GLN A 509 -11.81 -7.62 -21.34
N GLN A 510 -10.83 -8.04 -20.55
CA GLN A 510 -11.04 -8.62 -19.22
C GLN A 510 -11.29 -7.58 -18.12
N ASN A 511 -10.68 -6.39 -18.24
CA ASN A 511 -10.74 -5.33 -17.22
C ASN A 511 -11.39 -4.05 -17.77
N PRO A 512 -12.65 -3.74 -17.40
CA PRO A 512 -13.31 -2.50 -17.77
C PRO A 512 -12.61 -1.23 -17.26
N LEU A 513 -11.84 -1.33 -16.17
CA LEU A 513 -11.11 -0.23 -15.55
C LEU A 513 -9.63 -0.18 -15.98
N GLU A 514 -9.25 -0.98 -16.99
CA GLU A 514 -7.92 -0.87 -17.56
C GLU A 514 -7.67 0.58 -18.03
N PRO A 515 -6.52 1.20 -17.69
CA PRO A 515 -6.31 2.63 -17.87
C PRO A 515 -6.59 3.19 -19.26
N HIS A 516 -6.13 2.50 -20.30
CA HIS A 516 -6.32 2.97 -21.69
C HIS A 516 -7.78 2.84 -22.13
N ARG A 517 -8.45 1.71 -21.80
CA ARG A 517 -9.89 1.51 -22.05
C ARG A 517 -10.72 2.56 -21.30
N LEU A 518 -10.41 2.75 -20.02
CA LEU A 518 -11.08 3.74 -19.18
C LEU A 518 -11.02 5.12 -19.83
N LEU A 519 -9.84 5.59 -20.20
CA LEU A 519 -9.63 6.92 -20.77
C LEU A 519 -10.19 7.05 -22.20
N ALA A 520 -10.11 5.98 -23.02
CA ALA A 520 -10.62 5.98 -24.38
C ALA A 520 -12.16 6.15 -24.46
N THR A 521 -12.86 5.73 -23.41
CA THR A 521 -14.33 5.88 -23.33
C THR A 521 -14.79 7.26 -22.84
N ARG A 522 -13.88 8.18 -22.52
CA ARG A 522 -14.17 9.55 -22.07
C ARG A 522 -13.94 10.56 -23.22
N PRO A 523 -14.55 11.74 -23.18
CA PRO A 523 -14.53 12.70 -24.29
C PRO A 523 -13.26 13.56 -24.35
N PHE A 524 -12.09 13.01 -23.99
CA PHE A 524 -10.83 13.74 -24.11
C PHE A 524 -10.42 13.89 -25.57
N SER A 525 -9.93 15.06 -25.94
CA SER A 525 -9.47 15.37 -27.30
C SER A 525 -7.93 15.23 -27.45
N LEU A 526 -7.20 15.27 -26.36
CA LEU A 526 -5.73 15.18 -26.35
C LEU A 526 -5.28 14.26 -25.23
N TYR A 527 -4.36 13.36 -25.57
CA TYR A 527 -3.67 12.45 -24.65
C TYR A 527 -2.17 12.69 -24.78
N ILE A 528 -1.49 12.74 -23.65
CA ILE A 528 -0.03 12.78 -23.60
C ILE A 528 0.43 11.49 -22.93
N THR A 529 1.46 10.87 -23.49
CA THR A 529 2.04 9.65 -22.90
C THR A 529 3.55 9.73 -22.85
N VAL A 530 4.14 9.18 -21.77
CA VAL A 530 5.59 8.95 -21.70
C VAL A 530 5.96 7.56 -22.20
N ASN A 531 4.96 6.70 -22.44
CA ASN A 531 5.15 5.32 -22.90
C ASN A 531 5.44 5.30 -24.41
N PRO A 532 6.36 4.43 -24.87
CA PRO A 532 6.78 4.41 -26.27
C PRO A 532 5.84 3.60 -27.20
N ASP A 533 4.81 2.95 -26.67
CA ASP A 533 3.93 2.02 -27.37
C ASP A 533 2.59 2.63 -27.83
N ASP A 534 1.84 1.89 -28.67
CA ASP A 534 0.57 2.32 -29.25
C ASP A 534 -0.68 1.97 -28.42
N SER A 535 -0.56 1.60 -27.15
CA SER A 535 -1.67 1.11 -26.32
C SER A 535 -2.85 2.09 -26.23
N MET A 536 -2.56 3.40 -26.16
CA MET A 536 -3.62 4.43 -26.13
C MET A 536 -4.33 4.57 -27.47
N GLU A 537 -3.60 4.57 -28.56
CA GLU A 537 -4.16 4.62 -29.92
C GLU A 537 -5.03 3.40 -30.21
N ASP A 538 -4.58 2.21 -29.81
CA ASP A 538 -5.35 0.98 -29.99
C ASP A 538 -6.65 1.00 -29.17
N ALA A 539 -6.61 1.45 -27.93
CA ALA A 539 -7.82 1.60 -27.10
C ALA A 539 -8.81 2.63 -27.70
N LEU A 540 -8.31 3.73 -28.26
CA LEU A 540 -9.13 4.73 -28.94
C LEU A 540 -9.79 4.16 -30.20
N ARG A 541 -9.06 3.39 -31.01
CA ARG A 541 -9.61 2.71 -32.18
C ARG A 541 -10.69 1.69 -31.77
N GLU A 542 -10.47 0.97 -30.66
CA GLU A 542 -11.47 0.06 -30.09
C GLU A 542 -12.75 0.82 -29.65
N ALA A 543 -12.60 2.04 -29.14
CA ALA A 543 -13.72 2.92 -28.81
C ALA A 543 -14.38 3.62 -30.03
N GLY A 544 -14.02 3.24 -31.26
CA GLY A 544 -14.59 3.79 -32.49
C GLY A 544 -14.12 5.20 -32.83
N ARG A 545 -12.97 5.61 -32.31
CA ARG A 545 -12.34 6.92 -32.53
C ARG A 545 -11.16 6.79 -33.51
N GLU A 546 -10.79 7.89 -34.12
CA GLU A 546 -9.72 7.95 -35.13
C GLU A 546 -8.53 8.80 -34.61
N PRO A 547 -7.66 8.24 -33.75
CA PRO A 547 -6.57 9.02 -33.19
C PRO A 547 -5.49 9.36 -34.21
N LEU A 548 -5.02 10.60 -34.19
CA LEU A 548 -3.71 10.95 -34.76
C LEU A 548 -2.61 10.75 -33.70
N SER A 549 -1.46 10.29 -34.14
CA SER A 549 -0.30 10.05 -33.28
C SER A 549 0.88 10.92 -33.72
N ASP A 550 1.51 11.59 -32.76
CA ASP A 550 2.75 12.33 -32.98
C ASP A 550 3.67 12.18 -31.75
N PHE A 551 4.92 12.50 -31.89
CA PHE A 551 5.92 12.30 -30.82
C PHE A 551 6.98 13.40 -30.82
N ASN A 552 7.65 13.58 -29.70
CA ASN A 552 8.75 14.52 -29.55
C ASN A 552 10.03 13.98 -30.19
N ARG A 553 10.56 14.73 -31.14
CA ARG A 553 11.82 14.44 -31.85
C ARG A 553 12.98 15.09 -31.11
N TRP A 554 13.19 14.67 -29.86
CA TRP A 554 14.21 15.23 -28.97
C TRP A 554 15.64 14.87 -29.36
N ASN A 555 15.83 13.75 -30.06
CA ASN A 555 17.11 13.27 -30.52
C ASN A 555 17.23 13.59 -32.00
N THR A 556 17.95 14.68 -32.33
CA THR A 556 18.11 15.21 -33.69
C THR A 556 19.34 14.69 -34.38
N ASP A 557 20.15 13.83 -33.73
CA ASP A 557 21.32 13.25 -34.35
C ASP A 557 20.92 12.31 -35.51
N ASP A 558 21.82 12.12 -36.47
CA ASP A 558 21.76 11.52 -37.81
C ASP A 558 20.80 10.36 -38.10
N TYR A 559 20.24 9.72 -37.06
CA TYR A 559 19.32 8.59 -37.19
C TYR A 559 17.92 8.96 -37.72
N PHE A 560 17.46 10.18 -37.51
CA PHE A 560 16.14 10.62 -38.04
C PHE A 560 16.15 10.81 -39.55
N ASP A 561 17.30 11.14 -40.14
CA ASP A 561 17.44 11.24 -41.59
C ASP A 561 17.43 9.86 -42.26
N LEU A 562 17.87 8.81 -41.54
CA LEU A 562 17.81 7.41 -42.00
C LEU A 562 16.41 6.82 -41.91
N LEU A 563 15.60 7.23 -40.94
CA LEU A 563 14.21 6.77 -40.72
C LEU A 563 13.21 7.55 -41.59
N ASN A 564 13.55 7.96 -42.76
CA ASN A 564 12.69 8.55 -43.78
C ASN A 564 11.50 9.35 -43.22
N VAL A 565 11.71 10.62 -42.89
CA VAL A 565 10.74 11.56 -42.27
C VAL A 565 9.37 11.57 -42.99
N GLN A 566 9.28 11.12 -44.25
CA GLN A 566 8.04 10.99 -45.00
C GLN A 566 7.03 10.01 -44.43
N LYS A 567 7.44 9.05 -43.61
CA LYS A 567 6.54 8.03 -43.05
C LYS A 567 5.74 8.54 -41.83
N TYR A 568 6.19 9.63 -41.22
CA TYR A 568 5.53 10.28 -40.09
C TYR A 568 5.41 11.78 -40.37
N PRO A 569 4.47 12.18 -41.24
CA PRO A 569 4.29 13.59 -41.56
C PRO A 569 3.96 14.37 -40.30
N PRO A 570 4.39 15.63 -40.20
CA PRO A 570 3.95 16.51 -39.11
C PRO A 570 2.42 16.61 -39.12
N LEU A 571 1.85 16.99 -37.98
CA LEU A 571 0.39 17.18 -37.89
C LEU A 571 -0.09 18.09 -39.02
N PRO A 572 -1.25 17.81 -39.63
CA PRO A 572 -1.81 18.64 -40.70
C PRO A 572 -1.93 20.11 -40.28
N ASP A 573 -1.68 21.03 -41.22
CA ASP A 573 -1.83 22.46 -40.96
C ASP A 573 -3.27 22.77 -40.51
N GLY A 574 -3.39 23.53 -39.42
CA GLY A 574 -4.69 23.87 -38.86
C GLY A 574 -5.40 22.75 -38.08
N TYR A 575 -4.76 21.60 -37.87
CA TYR A 575 -5.33 20.52 -37.08
C TYR A 575 -5.59 20.96 -35.63
N SER A 576 -6.82 20.71 -35.19
CA SER A 576 -7.25 20.88 -33.79
C SER A 576 -7.85 19.58 -33.29
N PRO A 577 -7.32 19.00 -32.16
CA PRO A 577 -7.80 17.75 -31.64
C PRO A 577 -9.31 17.83 -31.26
N THR A 578 -10.07 16.82 -31.62
CA THR A 578 -11.47 16.65 -31.22
C THR A 578 -11.65 15.32 -30.47
N PRO A 579 -12.75 15.13 -29.73
CA PRO A 579 -13.02 13.84 -29.11
C PRO A 579 -13.09 12.66 -30.10
N ASP A 580 -13.58 12.86 -31.34
CA ASP A 580 -13.65 11.79 -32.35
C ASP A 580 -12.33 11.57 -33.10
N GLN A 581 -11.54 12.63 -33.27
CA GLN A 581 -10.19 12.60 -33.82
C GLN A 581 -9.17 13.16 -32.82
N PRO A 582 -8.89 12.42 -31.73
CA PRO A 582 -7.98 12.90 -30.69
C PRO A 582 -6.52 12.82 -31.13
N LEU A 583 -5.68 13.65 -30.51
CA LEU A 583 -4.25 13.54 -30.62
C LEU A 583 -3.68 12.69 -29.48
N VAL A 584 -2.87 11.71 -29.80
CA VAL A 584 -1.98 11.02 -28.85
C VAL A 584 -0.56 11.52 -29.09
N TYR A 585 0.04 12.16 -28.07
CA TYR A 585 1.37 12.75 -28.18
C TYR A 585 2.36 12.05 -27.24
N HIS A 586 3.39 11.41 -27.83
CA HIS A 586 4.45 10.73 -27.08
C HIS A 586 5.55 11.72 -26.70
N ILE A 587 5.48 12.23 -25.47
CA ILE A 587 6.35 13.34 -25.04
C ILE A 587 7.80 12.92 -24.86
N PHE A 588 8.09 11.65 -24.55
CA PHE A 588 9.44 11.08 -24.44
C PHE A 588 9.85 10.26 -25.68
N GLY A 589 9.23 10.52 -26.83
CA GLY A 589 9.48 9.76 -28.04
C GLY A 589 8.67 8.48 -28.12
N LYS A 590 8.79 7.75 -29.22
CA LYS A 590 7.98 6.59 -29.55
C LYS A 590 8.84 5.49 -30.15
N LEU A 591 8.51 4.22 -29.84
CA LEU A 591 9.12 3.07 -30.51
C LEU A 591 8.67 3.03 -31.98
N GLN A 592 9.60 3.17 -32.91
CA GLN A 592 9.33 3.26 -34.32
C GLN A 592 9.98 2.10 -35.09
N LEU A 593 9.36 0.93 -35.00
CA LEU A 593 9.82 -0.20 -35.81
C LEU A 593 9.14 -0.14 -37.18
N PRO A 594 9.91 0.06 -38.26
CA PRO A 594 9.37 -0.03 -39.60
C PRO A 594 8.78 -1.44 -39.81
N PRO A 595 7.63 -1.58 -40.51
CA PRO A 595 7.08 -2.90 -40.81
C PRO A 595 8.16 -3.73 -41.49
N ALA A 596 8.25 -5.00 -41.13
CA ALA A 596 9.06 -5.95 -41.86
C ALA A 596 8.72 -5.78 -43.35
N LEU A 597 9.74 -5.68 -44.18
CA LEU A 597 9.53 -5.65 -45.63
C LEU A 597 8.63 -6.84 -45.97
N PRO A 598 7.52 -6.68 -46.72
CA PRO A 598 6.74 -7.83 -47.14
C PRO A 598 7.71 -8.79 -47.81
N VAL A 599 7.72 -10.05 -47.35
CA VAL A 599 8.38 -11.10 -48.06
C VAL A 599 7.66 -11.17 -49.41
N SER A 600 8.14 -10.35 -50.34
CA SER A 600 7.60 -10.37 -51.70
C SER A 600 7.99 -11.74 -52.29
N GLN A 601 7.01 -12.57 -52.59
CA GLN A 601 7.18 -13.78 -53.38
C GLN A 601 7.58 -13.45 -54.84
N GLU A 602 7.90 -12.19 -55.15
CA GLU A 602 8.44 -11.80 -56.45
C GLU A 602 9.94 -12.17 -56.50
N ALA A 603 10.21 -13.10 -57.35
CA ALA A 603 11.57 -13.59 -57.63
C ALA A 603 12.49 -12.42 -57.97
N GLY A 604 13.44 -12.08 -57.09
CA GLY A 604 14.52 -11.12 -57.40
C GLY A 604 14.86 -10.08 -56.31
N VAL A 605 14.10 -9.97 -55.23
CA VAL A 605 14.49 -9.11 -54.11
C VAL A 605 15.28 -9.95 -53.10
N PRO A 606 16.54 -9.60 -52.78
CA PRO A 606 17.30 -10.32 -51.76
C PRO A 606 16.57 -10.27 -50.42
N ALA A 607 16.48 -11.39 -49.72
CA ALA A 607 16.03 -11.37 -48.33
C ALA A 607 16.89 -10.40 -47.51
N GLU A 608 16.25 -9.61 -46.64
CA GLU A 608 16.95 -8.74 -45.71
C GLU A 608 18.00 -9.54 -44.94
N ASP A 609 19.25 -9.10 -44.99
CA ASP A 609 20.32 -9.78 -44.25
C ASP A 609 20.25 -9.40 -42.75
N ASP A 610 20.86 -10.21 -41.88
CA ASP A 610 20.85 -10.01 -40.43
C ASP A 610 21.42 -8.64 -40.02
N THR A 611 22.32 -8.07 -40.81
CA THR A 611 22.94 -6.77 -40.56
C THR A 611 21.95 -5.63 -40.83
N GLN A 612 21.18 -5.72 -41.91
CA GLN A 612 20.15 -4.76 -42.26
C GLN A 612 18.99 -4.79 -41.25
N LYS A 613 18.61 -6.01 -40.82
CA LYS A 613 17.62 -6.21 -39.76
C LYS A 613 18.09 -5.58 -38.46
N ALA A 614 19.29 -5.84 -37.99
CA ALA A 614 19.86 -5.28 -36.77
C ALA A 614 19.94 -3.73 -36.82
N SER A 615 20.38 -3.16 -37.94
CA SER A 615 20.41 -1.70 -38.09
C SER A 615 19.03 -1.05 -38.08
N ARG A 616 18.03 -1.72 -38.63
CA ARG A 616 16.63 -1.26 -38.61
C ARG A 616 16.02 -1.29 -37.20
N GLU A 617 16.26 -2.37 -36.46
CA GLU A 617 15.81 -2.51 -35.07
C GLU A 617 16.48 -1.49 -34.15
N GLU A 618 17.78 -1.29 -34.33
CA GLU A 618 18.55 -0.26 -33.61
C GLU A 618 18.00 1.15 -33.86
N ALA A 619 17.80 1.52 -35.13
CA ALA A 619 17.23 2.81 -35.50
C ALA A 619 15.82 3.01 -34.92
N GLY A 620 14.98 1.97 -34.91
CA GLY A 620 13.64 2.00 -34.33
C GLY A 620 13.61 2.28 -32.82
N CYS A 621 14.66 1.85 -32.12
CA CYS A 621 14.81 2.06 -30.68
C CYS A 621 15.43 3.43 -30.31
N ALA A 622 16.00 4.16 -31.25
CA ALA A 622 16.71 5.43 -30.97
C ALA A 622 15.80 6.55 -30.44
N SER A 623 14.52 6.53 -30.83
CA SER A 623 13.63 7.69 -30.65
C SER A 623 13.01 7.86 -29.27
N TYR A 624 13.03 6.85 -28.40
CA TYR A 624 12.41 6.96 -27.07
C TYR A 624 13.44 7.07 -25.93
N VAL A 625 13.00 7.68 -24.83
CA VAL A 625 13.83 7.97 -23.64
C VAL A 625 13.75 6.80 -22.67
N VAL A 626 14.92 6.25 -22.27
CA VAL A 626 14.99 5.22 -21.23
C VAL A 626 16.24 5.30 -20.34
N THR A 627 17.40 5.70 -20.89
CA THR A 627 18.65 5.83 -20.13
C THR A 627 18.74 7.19 -19.41
N GLU A 628 19.62 7.32 -18.43
CA GLU A 628 19.87 8.61 -17.76
C GLU A 628 20.31 9.67 -18.77
N ASP A 629 21.22 9.32 -19.68
CA ASP A 629 21.70 10.25 -20.73
C ASP A 629 20.56 10.70 -21.66
N ASP A 630 19.60 9.82 -21.98
CA ASP A 630 18.42 10.20 -22.74
C ASP A 630 17.61 11.27 -22.01
N TYR A 631 17.37 11.11 -20.70
CA TYR A 631 16.65 12.09 -19.89
C TYR A 631 17.37 13.44 -19.83
N PHE A 632 18.70 13.44 -19.70
CA PHE A 632 19.47 14.67 -19.72
C PHE A 632 19.45 15.34 -21.08
N LYS A 633 19.66 14.60 -22.16
CA LYS A 633 19.57 15.12 -23.53
C LYS A 633 18.19 15.69 -23.84
N TYR A 634 17.14 14.97 -23.46
CA TYR A 634 15.77 15.43 -23.59
C TYR A 634 15.55 16.78 -22.88
N LEU A 635 15.98 16.93 -21.62
CA LEU A 635 15.85 18.18 -20.88
C LEU A 635 16.60 19.33 -21.54
N LEU A 636 17.81 19.10 -22.05
CA LEU A 636 18.61 20.10 -22.74
C LEU A 636 17.92 20.53 -24.04
N THR A 637 17.40 19.59 -24.81
CA THR A 637 16.75 19.85 -26.09
C THR A 637 15.44 20.62 -25.93
N VAL A 638 14.56 20.20 -25.00
CA VAL A 638 13.26 20.83 -24.78
C VAL A 638 13.39 22.25 -24.23
N ASN A 639 14.45 22.54 -23.47
CA ASN A 639 14.72 23.88 -22.94
C ASN A 639 15.54 24.77 -23.88
N SER A 640 16.04 24.23 -25.01
CA SER A 640 16.81 25.01 -26.00
C SER A 640 15.88 25.86 -26.85
N LYS A 641 16.16 27.16 -26.92
CA LYS A 641 15.45 28.12 -27.79
C LYS A 641 15.87 28.04 -29.28
N ALA A 642 16.90 27.26 -29.58
CA ALA A 642 17.59 27.34 -30.87
C ALA A 642 17.00 26.46 -31.98
N ASP A 643 16.20 25.44 -31.65
CA ASP A 643 15.85 24.41 -32.64
C ASP A 643 14.33 24.35 -32.93
N ALA A 644 13.95 24.95 -34.08
CA ALA A 644 12.56 24.98 -34.54
C ALA A 644 12.00 23.58 -34.89
N LYS A 645 12.85 22.60 -35.18
CA LYS A 645 12.50 21.23 -35.55
C LYS A 645 11.98 20.41 -34.37
N ASN A 646 12.35 20.80 -33.15
CA ASN A 646 12.01 20.08 -31.90
C ASN A 646 10.85 20.72 -31.14
N ARG A 647 10.08 21.60 -31.79
CA ARG A 647 8.93 22.25 -31.12
C ARG A 647 7.81 21.26 -30.86
N ILE A 648 7.39 21.19 -29.60
CA ILE A 648 6.16 20.50 -29.22
C ILE A 648 5.01 21.16 -29.97
N PRO A 649 4.08 20.39 -30.60
CA PRO A 649 2.96 20.95 -31.36
C PRO A 649 2.14 21.95 -30.55
N LEU A 650 1.68 23.01 -31.19
CA LEU A 650 0.94 24.10 -30.54
C LEU A 650 -0.29 23.63 -29.73
N PRO A 651 -1.10 22.64 -30.19
CA PRO A 651 -2.19 22.10 -29.39
C PRO A 651 -1.71 21.49 -28.05
N VAL A 652 -0.57 20.79 -28.05
CA VAL A 652 0.04 20.19 -26.85
C VAL A 652 0.55 21.29 -25.91
N GLN A 653 1.27 22.30 -26.43
CA GLN A 653 1.73 23.43 -25.62
C GLN A 653 0.58 24.16 -24.94
N ARG A 654 -0.50 24.44 -25.66
CA ARG A 654 -1.72 25.09 -25.11
C ARG A 654 -2.37 24.24 -24.01
N ALA A 655 -2.47 22.94 -24.23
CA ALA A 655 -3.06 22.04 -23.28
C ALA A 655 -2.24 21.96 -21.98
N LEU A 656 -0.93 21.82 -22.09
CA LEU A 656 -0.02 21.81 -20.92
C LEU A 656 -0.06 23.14 -20.13
N ALA A 657 -0.22 24.26 -20.82
CA ALA A 657 -0.28 25.58 -20.19
C ALA A 657 -1.63 25.90 -19.53
N ALA A 658 -2.76 25.48 -20.12
CA ALA A 658 -4.10 25.99 -19.79
C ALA A 658 -5.07 24.93 -19.27
N ASN A 659 -4.91 23.65 -19.64
CA ASN A 659 -5.87 22.60 -19.24
C ASN A 659 -5.62 22.11 -17.80
N ALA A 660 -6.65 21.54 -17.20
CA ALA A 660 -6.47 20.64 -16.06
C ALA A 660 -5.65 19.43 -16.53
N LEU A 661 -4.69 18.99 -15.72
CA LEU A 661 -3.84 17.84 -16.06
C LEU A 661 -4.17 16.67 -15.14
N LEU A 662 -4.40 15.52 -15.74
CA LEU A 662 -4.70 14.27 -15.04
C LEU A 662 -3.53 13.29 -15.24
N PHE A 663 -2.63 13.23 -14.27
CA PHE A 663 -1.47 12.33 -14.31
C PHE A 663 -1.88 10.93 -13.91
N PHE A 664 -1.79 9.98 -14.84
CA PHE A 664 -2.23 8.61 -14.66
C PHE A 664 -1.04 7.64 -14.70
N GLY A 665 -0.85 6.85 -13.65
CA GLY A 665 0.22 5.84 -13.62
C GLY A 665 1.62 6.39 -13.40
N PHE A 666 1.77 7.47 -12.65
CA PHE A 666 3.08 7.99 -12.23
C PHE A 666 3.37 7.67 -10.77
N ARG A 667 4.63 7.45 -10.50
CA ARG A 667 5.19 7.44 -9.14
C ARG A 667 6.06 8.69 -8.97
N LEU A 668 5.96 9.31 -7.82
CA LEU A 668 6.58 10.62 -7.57
C LEU A 668 8.12 10.57 -7.51
N ASP A 669 8.68 9.39 -7.28
CA ASP A 669 10.11 9.14 -7.23
C ASP A 669 10.72 8.78 -8.60
N GLU A 670 9.90 8.51 -9.62
CA GLU A 670 10.37 8.13 -10.96
C GLU A 670 10.97 9.30 -11.76
N TRP A 671 12.02 9.02 -12.50
CA TRP A 671 12.66 9.96 -13.42
C TRP A 671 11.69 10.55 -14.43
N SER A 672 10.84 9.72 -15.02
CA SER A 672 9.83 10.13 -16.00
C SER A 672 8.94 11.26 -15.48
N PHE A 673 8.46 11.11 -14.22
CA PHE A 673 7.63 12.12 -13.59
C PHE A 673 8.40 13.40 -13.27
N ARG A 674 9.59 13.29 -12.68
CA ARG A 674 10.41 14.44 -12.29
C ARG A 674 10.86 15.27 -13.49
N VAL A 675 11.29 14.60 -14.56
CA VAL A 675 11.69 15.25 -15.80
C VAL A 675 10.49 15.90 -16.49
N LEU A 676 9.37 15.21 -16.55
CA LEU A 676 8.14 15.76 -17.11
C LEU A 676 7.69 17.02 -16.36
N LEU A 677 7.68 16.97 -15.03
CA LEU A 677 7.33 18.14 -14.20
C LEU A 677 8.26 19.31 -14.45
N ARG A 678 9.58 19.04 -14.50
CA ARG A 678 10.57 20.10 -14.76
C ARG A 678 10.35 20.73 -16.12
N SER A 679 9.97 19.95 -17.11
CA SER A 679 9.65 20.43 -18.47
C SER A 679 8.40 21.30 -18.51
N ILE A 680 7.34 20.91 -17.76
CA ILE A 680 6.04 21.62 -17.78
C ILE A 680 6.06 22.88 -16.90
N PHE A 681 6.70 22.83 -15.73
CA PHE A 681 6.63 23.89 -14.71
C PHE A 681 7.88 24.74 -14.60
N SER A 682 8.86 24.58 -15.51
CA SER A 682 10.02 25.45 -15.56
C SER A 682 9.65 26.87 -16.00
N LYS A 683 10.11 27.89 -15.26
CA LYS A 683 9.89 29.31 -15.61
C LYS A 683 10.59 29.74 -16.90
N GLU A 684 11.57 28.98 -17.34
CA GLU A 684 12.46 29.32 -18.47
C GLU A 684 12.15 28.54 -19.75
N GLY A 685 11.28 27.52 -19.66
CA GLY A 685 10.96 26.64 -20.80
C GLY A 685 9.81 27.16 -21.67
N SER A 686 9.75 26.68 -22.92
CA SER A 686 8.67 26.99 -23.87
C SER A 686 7.28 26.47 -23.42
N MET A 687 7.23 25.63 -22.38
CA MET A 687 6.03 25.02 -21.80
C MET A 687 5.62 25.63 -20.46
N ALA A 688 6.15 26.79 -20.08
CA ALA A 688 5.92 27.38 -18.76
C ALA A 688 4.43 27.53 -18.45
N ARG A 689 3.95 26.76 -17.46
CA ARG A 689 2.61 26.90 -16.92
C ARG A 689 2.57 28.10 -15.97
N GLY A 690 1.63 29.03 -16.21
CA GLY A 690 1.48 30.22 -15.37
C GLY A 690 1.12 29.84 -13.92
N VAL A 691 1.69 30.60 -12.97
CA VAL A 691 1.33 30.54 -11.56
C VAL A 691 0.35 31.68 -11.28
N GLY A 692 -0.96 31.39 -11.25
CA GLY A 692 -1.99 32.42 -11.03
C GLY A 692 -3.30 31.83 -10.51
N PRO A 693 -4.26 32.67 -10.04
CA PRO A 693 -5.53 32.21 -9.52
C PRO A 693 -6.39 31.48 -10.55
N ASN A 694 -6.18 31.71 -11.83
CA ASN A 694 -6.96 31.13 -12.94
C ASN A 694 -6.37 29.82 -13.50
N VAL A 695 -5.27 29.31 -12.91
CA VAL A 695 -4.67 28.04 -13.35
C VAL A 695 -5.50 26.87 -12.85
N LYS A 696 -5.94 26.00 -13.78
CA LYS A 696 -6.74 24.83 -13.43
C LYS A 696 -5.96 23.83 -12.59
N PRO A 697 -6.60 23.08 -11.71
CA PRO A 697 -5.94 22.11 -10.85
C PRO A 697 -5.36 20.96 -11.67
N CYS A 698 -4.29 20.38 -11.17
CA CYS A 698 -3.73 19.12 -11.64
C CYS A 698 -3.98 18.05 -10.58
N ILE A 699 -4.43 16.87 -11.01
CA ILE A 699 -4.63 15.72 -10.10
C ILE A 699 -3.79 14.57 -10.61
N GLY A 700 -3.17 13.86 -9.72
CA GLY A 700 -2.45 12.65 -10.09
C GLY A 700 -1.22 12.40 -9.23
N ALA A 701 -0.32 11.62 -9.79
CA ALA A 701 0.86 11.09 -9.12
C ALA A 701 0.50 10.19 -7.92
N GLN A 702 0.34 8.91 -8.21
CA GLN A 702 0.03 7.90 -7.21
C GLN A 702 1.26 7.56 -6.39
N VAL A 703 1.10 7.61 -5.07
CA VAL A 703 2.07 7.07 -4.12
C VAL A 703 1.42 5.89 -3.43
N GLN A 704 2.02 4.72 -3.54
CA GLN A 704 1.58 3.55 -2.78
C GLN A 704 2.22 3.61 -1.39
N PRO A 705 1.44 3.86 -0.33
CA PRO A 705 2.00 4.05 1.01
C PRO A 705 2.55 2.77 1.65
N ASP A 706 2.26 1.62 1.05
CA ASP A 706 2.70 0.31 1.55
C ASP A 706 4.04 -0.14 0.93
N GLU A 707 4.62 0.65 0.05
CA GLU A 707 5.90 0.29 -0.55
C GLU A 707 7.03 0.40 0.48
N GLU A 708 7.96 -0.54 0.46
CA GLU A 708 9.13 -0.58 1.34
C GLU A 708 9.97 0.70 1.32
N ARG A 709 9.89 1.47 0.22
CA ARG A 709 10.59 2.75 0.06
C ARG A 709 9.95 3.92 0.81
N ILE A 710 8.71 3.77 1.28
CA ILE A 710 8.00 4.82 2.02
C ILE A 710 7.95 4.42 3.50
N GLU A 711 9.01 4.73 4.22
CA GLU A 711 9.10 4.44 5.65
C GLU A 711 8.00 5.13 6.47
N ASN A 712 7.65 6.37 6.09
CA ASN A 712 6.61 7.14 6.74
C ASN A 712 5.65 7.77 5.73
N PRO A 713 4.52 7.11 5.44
CA PRO A 713 3.55 7.57 4.45
C PRO A 713 3.00 8.97 4.68
N MET A 714 2.77 9.36 5.96
CA MET A 714 2.25 10.70 6.27
C MET A 714 3.29 11.79 6.00
N ARG A 715 4.56 11.55 6.35
CA ARG A 715 5.64 12.47 6.02
C ARG A 715 5.88 12.55 4.52
N ALA A 716 5.80 11.44 3.82
CA ALA A 716 5.90 11.41 2.37
C ALA A 716 4.76 12.21 1.73
N ALA A 717 3.52 12.03 2.18
CA ALA A 717 2.39 12.81 1.69
C ALA A 717 2.58 14.31 1.94
N ALA A 718 3.01 14.69 3.15
CA ALA A 718 3.29 16.08 3.49
C ALA A 718 4.43 16.68 2.66
N TYR A 719 5.53 15.91 2.49
CA TYR A 719 6.65 16.31 1.65
C TYR A 719 6.22 16.55 0.20
N TYR A 720 5.48 15.61 -0.39
CA TYR A 720 5.01 15.76 -1.77
C TYR A 720 4.01 16.90 -1.91
N GLN A 721 3.12 17.09 -0.96
CA GLN A 721 2.21 18.22 -0.96
C GLN A 721 2.97 19.57 -0.94
N GLN A 722 3.97 19.70 -0.09
CA GLN A 722 4.82 20.88 -0.03
C GLN A 722 5.66 21.03 -1.30
N TYR A 723 6.23 19.94 -1.82
CA TYR A 723 7.03 19.94 -3.03
C TYR A 723 6.23 20.39 -4.25
N PHE A 724 4.97 19.95 -4.37
CA PHE A 724 4.08 20.29 -5.48
C PHE A 724 3.21 21.53 -5.24
N GLN A 725 3.28 22.16 -4.09
CA GLN A 725 2.45 23.33 -3.76
C GLN A 725 2.59 24.44 -4.80
N GLY A 726 3.80 24.70 -5.28
CA GLY A 726 4.07 25.69 -6.35
C GLY A 726 3.50 25.31 -7.71
N SER A 727 3.28 24.02 -7.96
CA SER A 727 2.77 23.49 -9.24
C SER A 727 1.26 23.22 -9.22
N LYS A 728 0.58 23.44 -8.08
CA LYS A 728 -0.84 23.13 -7.86
C LYS A 728 -1.24 21.70 -8.27
N ILE A 729 -0.35 20.74 -7.99
CA ILE A 729 -0.62 19.32 -8.20
C ILE A 729 -1.14 18.73 -6.90
N ASP A 730 -2.33 18.16 -6.97
CA ASP A 730 -2.93 17.41 -5.89
C ASP A 730 -2.56 15.93 -6.01
N THR A 731 -1.86 15.43 -5.02
CA THR A 731 -1.44 14.03 -4.99
C THR A 731 -2.60 13.13 -4.61
N PHE A 732 -2.93 12.20 -5.50
CA PHE A 732 -3.83 11.09 -5.17
C PHE A 732 -3.02 10.01 -4.44
N TRP A 733 -3.46 9.67 -3.26
CA TRP A 733 -2.85 8.65 -2.41
C TRP A 733 -3.53 7.30 -2.67
N GLY A 734 -2.86 6.40 -3.39
CA GLY A 734 -3.45 5.11 -3.78
C GLY A 734 -2.76 4.44 -4.96
N SER A 735 -3.21 3.24 -5.32
CA SER A 735 -2.74 2.50 -6.49
C SER A 735 -3.31 3.07 -7.80
N VAL A 736 -2.76 2.60 -8.92
CA VAL A 736 -3.27 2.92 -10.27
C VAL A 736 -4.73 2.48 -10.43
N ASP A 737 -5.08 1.30 -9.91
CA ASP A 737 -6.46 0.77 -9.97
C ASP A 737 -7.44 1.60 -9.13
N GLU A 738 -7.02 2.05 -7.95
CA GLU A 738 -7.84 2.92 -7.09
C GLU A 738 -8.03 4.30 -7.72
N PHE A 739 -7.01 4.80 -8.41
CA PHE A 739 -7.13 6.02 -9.18
C PHE A 739 -8.05 5.86 -10.38
N ALA A 740 -7.97 4.73 -11.09
CA ALA A 740 -8.90 4.38 -12.18
C ALA A 740 -10.35 4.36 -11.70
N GLN A 741 -10.63 3.75 -10.55
CA GLN A 741 -11.96 3.77 -9.93
C GLN A 741 -12.43 5.18 -9.56
N ALA A 742 -11.52 6.05 -9.08
CA ALA A 742 -11.87 7.43 -8.76
C ALA A 742 -12.19 8.25 -10.02
N VAL A 743 -11.43 8.04 -11.10
CA VAL A 743 -11.70 8.66 -12.42
C VAL A 743 -13.02 8.16 -12.99
N ASP A 744 -13.30 6.86 -12.91
CA ASP A 744 -14.55 6.25 -13.40
C ASP A 744 -15.79 6.85 -12.72
N ARG A 745 -15.73 7.02 -11.40
CA ARG A 745 -16.80 7.65 -10.62
C ARG A 745 -16.97 9.15 -10.90
N ALA A 746 -15.88 9.85 -11.19
CA ALA A 746 -15.88 11.30 -11.33
C ALA A 746 -16.21 11.76 -12.76
N ILE A 747 -15.80 11.01 -13.78
CA ILE A 747 -15.89 11.37 -15.19
C ILE A 747 -16.72 10.30 -15.92
N PRO A 748 -17.99 10.57 -16.25
CA PRO A 748 -18.84 9.59 -16.94
C PRO A 748 -18.30 9.23 -18.32
N ALA A 749 -18.49 7.98 -18.70
CA ALA A 749 -18.16 7.51 -20.03
C ALA A 749 -19.19 8.04 -21.06
N VAL A 750 -18.79 8.06 -22.33
CA VAL A 750 -19.66 8.41 -23.45
C VAL A 750 -20.26 7.12 -24.01
N ASP A 751 -21.60 6.99 -24.01
CA ASP A 751 -22.30 5.77 -24.36
C ASP A 751 -21.91 5.21 -25.74
N ARG A 752 -21.75 6.04 -26.75
CA ARG A 752 -21.36 5.59 -28.10
C ARG A 752 -19.97 4.95 -28.12
N TYR A 753 -19.03 5.43 -27.30
CA TYR A 753 -17.69 4.86 -27.19
C TYR A 753 -17.70 3.54 -26.42
N LEU A 754 -18.51 3.45 -25.36
CA LEU A 754 -18.73 2.19 -24.64
C LEU A 754 -19.33 1.12 -25.54
N GLN A 755 -20.36 1.45 -26.31
CA GLN A 755 -20.99 0.53 -27.26
C GLN A 755 -19.98 0.03 -28.30
N ALA A 756 -19.14 0.91 -28.84
CA ALA A 756 -18.09 0.52 -29.78
C ALA A 756 -17.09 -0.45 -29.18
N VAL A 757 -16.65 -0.20 -27.92
CA VAL A 757 -15.76 -1.09 -27.17
C VAL A 757 -16.41 -2.46 -26.96
N HIS A 758 -17.67 -2.50 -26.51
CA HIS A 758 -18.39 -3.76 -26.30
C HIS A 758 -18.51 -4.57 -27.59
N GLN A 759 -18.82 -3.91 -28.71
CA GLN A 759 -18.92 -4.56 -30.01
C GLN A 759 -17.57 -5.11 -30.49
N LYS A 760 -16.48 -4.34 -30.38
CA LYS A 760 -15.16 -4.73 -30.88
C LYS A 760 -14.45 -5.75 -30.01
N LEU A 761 -14.63 -5.67 -28.69
CA LEU A 761 -14.03 -6.60 -27.73
C LEU A 761 -14.90 -7.81 -27.40
N GLY A 762 -16.16 -7.86 -27.87
CA GLY A 762 -17.08 -8.98 -27.59
C GLY A 762 -17.48 -9.10 -26.13
N THR A 763 -17.56 -7.97 -25.40
CA THR A 763 -17.99 -7.93 -24.00
C THR A 763 -19.46 -7.59 -23.90
N SER A 764 -20.22 -8.28 -23.02
CA SER A 764 -21.61 -7.88 -22.70
C SER A 764 -21.65 -6.57 -21.92
N GLN A 765 -22.77 -5.86 -22.07
CA GLN A 765 -23.04 -4.60 -21.34
C GLN A 765 -23.07 -4.77 -19.84
#